data_bcbb37ad2713c478464ca789ac7ba200
#
_entry.id   bcbb37ad2713c478464ca789ac7ba200
#
_cell.length_a   1.000
_cell.length_b   1.000
_cell.length_c   1.000
_cell.angle_alpha   90.00
_cell.angle_beta   90.00
_cell.angle_gamma   90.00
#
_symmetry.space_group_name_H-M   'P 1'
#
loop_
_entity.id
_entity.type
_entity.pdbx_description
1 polymer ?
#
loop_
_entity_poly.entity_id
_entity_poly.type
_entity_poly.pdbx_seq_one_letter_code
_entity_poly.pdbx_strand_id
1 'polypeptide(L)'
;MGVTRRVFLRAAIAATAVGVTEAVVLPTASAASSPGDVVGKVTVGYQGWFACAGDGAPINGWWHWSQDWGQPPSRNNTNIKCWPDVREYTNTYQTSYAALGNGQPAKLFSSYDQQTVNTHFLWLQQNNIDTAALQRFNPTGGEGPTRDAMATKVRSAAESYGRKFYIMYDVSDWTNMQSEIKTDWTNKMSAHTASSAYAKQNGKPVVCIWGFGFNDPNHPFTPDACLDVVNWFKGQGCYVIGGVPREWRTGTGGSQSGFLGVYHAFNMISPWMVGAIGNVTEADNAYSTYTVPDQADCNANGIDYQPCVLPGDVSGRQRAHGDFMWRQFYNVVRAGVQGIYISMFDEYNEGNQIAKTAETQAWVPTDSGFLALDEDGTACSSDYYLRLTGDGGRMLKGQLALTPTRPTQPVVPNGGDTTPPAAPGGLTVTGHTSSSVSLSWNTSTDNVGVTGYRILQVSGSTSTQVGTTGSTSFTVTGLGASTAYTFDVVALDAAGNVSQPSNQVTVTTDAPSATTNLALHRPTSESSHTQVYASANATDGDTGTYWESANNAFPQWIQVDLGAATGVRRIVLNLPPATAWSTRTQTISVQGGTDAGTSTQLLAAAGYTFDPATGNTATLTLPSTVSVRYVRLTISANNGWPAGQVSEFQVFGA
;
A
#
# COMPACT_ATOMS: atom_id res chain seq x y z
N MET A 1 29.47 2.77 46.63
CA MET A 1 30.65 3.24 45.92
C MET A 1 30.32 3.19 44.41
N GLY A 2 30.01 4.35 43.87
CA GLY A 2 29.66 4.50 42.46
C GLY A 2 30.89 4.81 41.61
N VAL A 3 30.86 4.47 40.36
CA VAL A 3 31.78 5.01 39.34
C VAL A 3 30.97 5.35 38.10
N THR A 4 30.83 6.64 37.86
CA THR A 4 30.32 7.30 36.70
C THR A 4 31.38 7.28 35.60
N ARG A 5 31.06 6.83 34.37
CA ARG A 5 31.93 7.02 33.19
C ARG A 5 31.45 8.21 32.37
N ARG A 6 32.20 9.30 32.41
CA ARG A 6 32.17 10.41 31.46
C ARG A 6 33.03 10.02 30.25
N VAL A 7 32.49 10.18 29.05
CA VAL A 7 33.26 10.10 27.79
C VAL A 7 33.62 11.53 27.40
N PHE A 8 34.93 11.80 27.28
CA PHE A 8 35.48 13.07 26.79
C PHE A 8 35.54 13.08 25.26
N LEU A 9 35.00 14.15 24.70
CA LEU A 9 35.21 14.52 23.30
C LEU A 9 36.54 15.29 23.19
N ARG A 10 37.51 14.80 22.42
CA ARG A 10 38.70 15.57 22.03
C ARG A 10 38.52 16.10 20.62
N ALA A 11 38.50 17.41 20.49
CA ALA A 11 38.64 18.10 19.22
C ALA A 11 40.11 18.12 18.81
N ALA A 12 40.41 17.74 17.57
CA ALA A 12 41.70 18.02 16.94
C ALA A 12 41.41 18.94 15.74
N ILE A 13 41.93 20.15 15.80
CA ILE A 13 41.97 21.11 14.69
C ILE A 13 43.21 20.84 13.88
N ALA A 14 43.05 20.53 12.59
CA ALA A 14 44.09 20.69 11.58
C ALA A 14 43.42 21.37 10.38
N ALA A 15 43.83 22.59 10.12
CA ALA A 15 43.46 23.36 8.93
C ALA A 15 44.36 23.01 7.77
N THR A 16 43.78 22.69 6.61
CA THR A 16 44.32 23.11 5.27
C THR A 16 43.26 22.87 4.18
N ALA A 17 43.01 23.93 3.43
CA ALA A 17 42.56 24.02 2.02
C ALA A 17 41.18 23.47 1.63
N VAL A 18 40.21 24.39 1.58
CA VAL A 18 39.23 24.69 0.51
C VAL A 18 38.69 23.50 -0.26
N GLY A 19 37.62 22.99 0.25
CA GLY A 19 36.59 22.25 -0.45
C GLY A 19 35.34 22.32 0.46
N VAL A 20 34.39 23.20 0.16
CA VAL A 20 33.16 23.32 0.94
C VAL A 20 32.32 22.07 0.69
N THR A 21 32.58 21.04 1.48
CA THR A 21 31.59 19.99 1.72
C THR A 21 30.72 20.47 2.86
N GLU A 22 29.54 21.04 2.55
CA GLU A 22 28.50 21.21 3.54
C GLU A 22 28.20 19.82 4.13
N ALA A 23 28.62 19.61 5.36
CA ALA A 23 28.15 18.47 6.13
C ALA A 23 26.64 18.68 6.36
N VAL A 24 25.80 17.97 5.61
CA VAL A 24 24.37 17.89 5.85
C VAL A 24 24.18 17.22 7.20
N VAL A 25 24.03 18.02 8.24
CA VAL A 25 23.51 17.54 9.54
C VAL A 25 22.04 17.22 9.29
N LEU A 26 21.73 15.95 9.07
CA LEU A 26 20.35 15.49 9.07
C LEU A 26 19.79 15.77 10.47
N PRO A 27 18.68 16.52 10.59
CA PRO A 27 18.04 16.70 11.88
C PRO A 27 17.64 15.33 12.42
N THR A 28 18.02 15.04 13.66
CA THR A 28 17.56 13.83 14.35
C THR A 28 16.06 13.93 14.52
N ALA A 29 15.32 13.14 13.74
CA ALA A 29 13.87 13.09 13.79
C ALA A 29 13.42 12.70 15.20
N SER A 30 12.72 13.59 15.89
CA SER A 30 11.96 13.27 17.09
C SER A 30 10.59 12.75 16.64
N ALA A 31 10.30 11.49 16.98
CA ALA A 31 8.96 10.89 16.99
C ALA A 31 8.17 10.85 15.66
N ALA A 32 8.81 10.71 14.51
CA ALA A 32 8.14 10.31 13.28
C ALA A 32 7.49 8.93 13.45
N SER A 33 6.30 8.74 12.88
CA SER A 33 5.66 7.43 12.83
C SER A 33 6.57 6.39 12.16
N SER A 34 6.48 5.13 12.59
CA SER A 34 7.15 4.03 11.89
C SER A 34 6.65 3.92 10.44
N PRO A 35 7.49 3.43 9.52
CA PRO A 35 7.06 3.19 8.14
C PRO A 35 5.76 2.37 8.06
N GLY A 36 4.84 2.81 7.22
CA GLY A 36 3.53 2.21 7.01
C GLY A 36 3.10 2.32 5.55
N ASP A 37 1.83 2.59 5.30
CA ASP A 37 1.34 2.70 3.92
C ASP A 37 1.41 4.14 3.35
N VAL A 38 1.75 5.14 4.20
CA VAL A 38 1.99 6.54 3.77
C VAL A 38 3.31 7.10 4.29
N VAL A 39 3.75 6.73 5.50
CA VAL A 39 5.07 7.06 6.02
C VAL A 39 6.12 6.15 5.39
N GLY A 40 7.22 6.72 4.88
CA GLY A 40 8.23 6.03 4.08
C GLY A 40 7.75 5.67 2.67
N LYS A 41 6.71 6.34 2.15
CA LYS A 41 6.04 6.01 0.89
C LYS A 41 5.88 7.21 -0.03
N VAL A 42 5.76 6.90 -1.33
CA VAL A 42 5.31 7.85 -2.33
C VAL A 42 3.82 7.64 -2.56
N THR A 43 3.04 8.68 -2.31
CA THR A 43 1.61 8.74 -2.60
C THR A 43 1.39 9.59 -3.84
N VAL A 44 0.55 9.15 -4.76
CA VAL A 44 0.12 9.96 -5.90
C VAL A 44 -1.32 10.42 -5.72
N GLY A 45 -1.61 11.68 -6.00
CA GLY A 45 -2.98 12.15 -6.15
C GLY A 45 -3.61 11.50 -7.39
N TYR A 46 -4.78 10.89 -7.23
CA TYR A 46 -5.49 10.19 -8.30
C TYR A 46 -6.89 10.78 -8.44
N GLN A 47 -7.13 11.46 -9.57
CA GLN A 47 -8.41 12.11 -9.84
C GLN A 47 -9.49 11.09 -10.26
N GLY A 48 -9.17 10.24 -11.24
CA GLY A 48 -10.11 9.27 -11.78
C GLY A 48 -11.39 9.90 -12.34
N TRP A 49 -11.31 11.10 -12.89
CA TRP A 49 -12.50 11.91 -13.24
C TRP A 49 -12.75 12.08 -14.73
N PHE A 50 -11.87 11.60 -15.58
CA PHE A 50 -12.04 11.71 -17.02
C PHE A 50 -13.09 10.72 -17.52
N ALA A 51 -14.23 11.18 -18.00
CA ALA A 51 -15.27 10.36 -18.58
C ALA A 51 -15.50 10.67 -20.06
N CYS A 52 -16.05 9.68 -20.77
CA CYS A 52 -16.37 9.80 -22.19
C CYS A 52 -17.84 9.46 -22.43
N ALA A 53 -18.48 10.10 -23.38
CA ALA A 53 -19.84 9.71 -23.75
C ALA A 53 -19.87 8.25 -24.22
N GLY A 54 -20.76 7.44 -23.63
CA GLY A 54 -20.91 6.03 -23.96
C GLY A 54 -19.99 5.07 -23.20
N ASP A 55 -19.24 5.53 -22.20
CA ASP A 55 -18.37 4.71 -21.34
C ASP A 55 -19.13 3.98 -20.21
N GLY A 56 -20.42 4.27 -20.07
CA GLY A 56 -21.28 3.71 -19.02
C GLY A 56 -21.20 4.46 -17.68
N ALA A 57 -20.41 5.55 -17.58
CA ALA A 57 -20.41 6.39 -16.40
C ALA A 57 -21.79 7.06 -16.19
N PRO A 58 -22.28 7.16 -14.93
CA PRO A 58 -23.53 7.88 -14.65
C PRO A 58 -23.57 9.31 -15.16
N ILE A 59 -22.42 9.98 -15.23
CA ILE A 59 -22.30 11.34 -15.74
C ILE A 59 -22.51 11.43 -17.27
N ASN A 60 -22.25 10.33 -17.98
CA ASN A 60 -22.49 10.14 -19.43
C ASN A 60 -22.15 11.36 -20.31
N GLY A 61 -20.90 11.79 -20.25
CA GLY A 61 -20.41 12.95 -21.00
C GLY A 61 -18.89 13.00 -21.06
N TRP A 62 -18.35 13.96 -21.80
CA TRP A 62 -16.89 14.18 -21.93
C TRP A 62 -16.34 14.98 -20.74
N TRP A 63 -16.63 14.50 -19.57
CA TRP A 63 -16.31 15.16 -18.31
C TRP A 63 -14.81 15.30 -18.11
N HIS A 64 -14.36 16.49 -17.77
CA HIS A 64 -12.98 16.96 -17.70
C HIS A 64 -12.16 16.91 -19.02
N TRP A 65 -12.59 16.21 -20.05
CA TRP A 65 -11.96 16.27 -21.35
C TRP A 65 -12.37 17.53 -22.15
N SER A 66 -13.61 17.96 -21.99
CA SER A 66 -14.22 19.09 -22.72
C SER A 66 -14.72 20.18 -21.79
N GLN A 67 -14.79 21.42 -22.29
CA GLN A 67 -15.50 22.50 -21.59
C GLN A 67 -17.02 22.28 -21.65
N ASP A 68 -17.55 21.98 -22.83
CA ASP A 68 -18.93 21.48 -23.03
C ASP A 68 -18.90 19.95 -23.03
N TRP A 69 -19.35 19.35 -21.93
CA TRP A 69 -19.33 17.90 -21.73
C TRP A 69 -20.27 17.14 -22.67
N GLY A 70 -21.28 17.82 -23.24
CA GLY A 70 -22.20 17.22 -24.19
C GLY A 70 -21.59 17.00 -25.57
N GLN A 71 -20.40 17.53 -25.82
CA GLN A 71 -19.71 17.45 -27.09
C GLN A 71 -18.32 16.84 -26.95
N PRO A 72 -17.90 16.01 -27.93
CA PRO A 72 -16.54 15.47 -27.94
C PRO A 72 -15.49 16.60 -27.90
N PRO A 73 -14.35 16.36 -27.23
CA PRO A 73 -13.27 17.34 -27.19
C PRO A 73 -12.71 17.60 -28.59
N SER A 74 -12.38 18.86 -28.84
CA SER A 74 -11.86 19.40 -30.07
C SER A 74 -10.95 20.59 -29.80
N ARG A 75 -10.30 21.15 -30.81
CA ARG A 75 -9.49 22.34 -30.68
C ARG A 75 -10.21 23.51 -29.97
N ASN A 76 -11.52 23.64 -30.18
CA ASN A 76 -12.33 24.75 -29.63
C ASN A 76 -13.18 24.35 -28.42
N ASN A 77 -13.12 23.09 -28.01
CA ASN A 77 -13.84 22.52 -26.87
C ASN A 77 -12.92 21.59 -26.10
N THR A 78 -11.87 22.15 -25.49
CA THR A 78 -10.88 21.39 -24.72
C THR A 78 -10.79 21.88 -23.29
N ASN A 79 -10.53 20.95 -22.37
CA ASN A 79 -10.24 21.25 -20.97
C ASN A 79 -8.91 20.64 -20.51
N ILE A 80 -8.07 20.20 -21.45
CA ILE A 80 -6.74 19.63 -21.16
C ILE A 80 -5.63 20.49 -21.76
N LYS A 81 -4.41 20.32 -21.23
CA LYS A 81 -3.22 21.08 -21.66
C LYS A 81 -2.19 20.21 -22.40
N CYS A 82 -2.32 18.90 -22.35
CA CYS A 82 -1.44 17.96 -23.03
C CYS A 82 -2.20 16.68 -23.39
N TRP A 83 -1.63 15.90 -24.32
CA TRP A 83 -2.28 14.70 -24.85
C TRP A 83 -1.78 13.44 -24.13
N PRO A 84 -2.69 12.57 -23.62
CA PRO A 84 -2.29 11.29 -23.02
C PRO A 84 -1.74 10.33 -24.08
N ASP A 85 -0.83 9.46 -23.67
CA ASP A 85 -0.47 8.28 -24.45
C ASP A 85 -1.51 7.18 -24.19
N VAL A 86 -2.27 6.84 -25.24
CA VAL A 86 -3.39 5.88 -25.12
C VAL A 86 -3.07 4.48 -25.65
N ARG A 87 -1.83 4.19 -26.00
CA ARG A 87 -1.42 2.93 -26.65
C ARG A 87 -1.67 1.66 -25.80
N GLU A 88 -1.71 1.78 -24.49
CA GLU A 88 -1.90 0.64 -23.57
C GLU A 88 -3.36 0.48 -23.09
N TYR A 89 -4.28 1.35 -23.50
CA TYR A 89 -5.69 1.20 -23.18
C TYR A 89 -6.41 0.39 -24.25
N THR A 90 -7.21 -0.60 -23.83
CA THR A 90 -8.03 -1.39 -24.76
C THR A 90 -9.30 -0.65 -25.17
N ASN A 91 -9.85 0.15 -24.27
CA ASN A 91 -11.02 0.99 -24.53
C ASN A 91 -10.58 2.42 -24.74
N THR A 92 -10.92 2.98 -25.90
CA THR A 92 -10.63 4.38 -26.26
C THR A 92 -11.80 4.97 -27.04
N TYR A 93 -12.01 6.27 -26.88
CA TYR A 93 -13.17 7.00 -27.38
C TYR A 93 -12.74 8.06 -28.39
N GLN A 94 -13.43 8.09 -29.55
CA GLN A 94 -13.08 8.99 -30.65
C GLN A 94 -13.45 10.45 -30.30
N THR A 95 -12.48 11.34 -30.46
CA THR A 95 -12.65 12.79 -30.29
C THR A 95 -12.99 13.50 -31.61
N SER A 96 -13.27 14.78 -31.54
CA SER A 96 -13.44 15.65 -32.72
C SER A 96 -12.16 16.39 -33.12
N TYR A 97 -11.02 16.05 -32.53
CA TYR A 97 -9.72 16.53 -33.02
C TYR A 97 -9.36 15.90 -34.35
N ALA A 98 -8.50 16.57 -35.12
CA ALA A 98 -7.84 15.98 -36.28
C ALA A 98 -7.01 14.75 -35.89
N ALA A 99 -6.60 13.99 -36.90
CA ALA A 99 -5.70 12.84 -36.66
C ALA A 99 -4.40 13.27 -35.95
N LEU A 100 -3.80 12.33 -35.24
CA LEU A 100 -2.47 12.48 -34.67
C LEU A 100 -1.44 12.73 -35.76
N GLY A 101 -0.28 13.31 -35.43
CA GLY A 101 0.80 13.57 -36.37
C GLY A 101 1.29 12.35 -37.14
N ASN A 102 1.10 11.15 -36.63
CA ASN A 102 1.38 9.88 -37.31
C ASN A 102 0.21 9.33 -38.14
N GLY A 103 -0.88 10.08 -38.27
CA GLY A 103 -2.07 9.72 -39.05
C GLY A 103 -3.08 8.82 -38.33
N GLN A 104 -2.81 8.39 -37.08
CA GLN A 104 -3.76 7.61 -36.29
C GLN A 104 -4.93 8.47 -35.79
N PRO A 105 -6.12 7.86 -35.53
CA PRO A 105 -7.25 8.57 -34.94
C PRO A 105 -6.92 9.15 -33.57
N ALA A 106 -7.34 10.41 -33.30
CA ALA A 106 -7.20 11.05 -32.01
C ALA A 106 -8.27 10.53 -31.04
N LYS A 107 -7.87 9.63 -30.15
CA LYS A 107 -8.75 9.01 -29.16
C LYS A 107 -8.27 9.28 -27.74
N LEU A 108 -9.22 9.27 -26.78
CA LEU A 108 -8.96 9.43 -25.36
C LEU A 108 -9.47 8.21 -24.57
N PHE A 109 -8.98 8.01 -23.37
CA PHE A 109 -9.45 6.98 -22.44
C PHE A 109 -10.60 7.49 -21.56
N SER A 110 -11.34 6.60 -20.91
CA SER A 110 -12.20 6.94 -19.76
C SER A 110 -11.62 6.36 -18.47
N SER A 111 -11.52 7.19 -17.45
CA SER A 111 -11.19 6.73 -16.08
C SER A 111 -12.27 5.79 -15.53
N TYR A 112 -13.50 5.85 -16.04
CA TYR A 112 -14.59 4.99 -15.59
C TYR A 112 -14.45 3.54 -16.07
N ASP A 113 -13.65 3.28 -17.10
CA ASP A 113 -13.33 1.92 -17.54
C ASP A 113 -12.44 1.21 -16.50
N GLN A 114 -12.86 0.04 -16.03
CA GLN A 114 -12.05 -0.76 -15.11
C GLN A 114 -10.67 -1.10 -15.71
N GLN A 115 -10.59 -1.31 -17.03
CA GLN A 115 -9.33 -1.56 -17.72
C GLN A 115 -8.37 -0.38 -17.59
N THR A 116 -8.85 0.86 -17.71
CA THR A 116 -8.04 2.07 -17.50
C THR A 116 -7.46 2.12 -16.08
N VAL A 117 -8.30 1.91 -15.06
CA VAL A 117 -7.83 1.90 -13.66
C VAL A 117 -6.82 0.77 -13.44
N ASN A 118 -7.04 -0.40 -14.01
CA ASN A 118 -6.11 -1.52 -13.94
C ASN A 118 -4.76 -1.18 -14.59
N THR A 119 -4.76 -0.53 -15.74
CA THR A 119 -3.53 -0.05 -16.43
C THR A 119 -2.79 0.96 -15.58
N HIS A 120 -3.49 1.91 -14.96
CA HIS A 120 -2.88 2.89 -14.06
C HIS A 120 -2.22 2.20 -12.85
N PHE A 121 -2.89 1.27 -12.21
CA PHE A 121 -2.34 0.54 -11.06
C PHE A 121 -1.22 -0.43 -11.45
N LEU A 122 -1.24 -0.98 -12.66
CA LEU A 122 -0.10 -1.70 -13.23
C LEU A 122 1.13 -0.77 -13.38
N TRP A 123 0.95 0.45 -13.88
CA TRP A 123 2.05 1.43 -13.96
C TRP A 123 2.59 1.80 -12.57
N LEU A 124 1.72 1.97 -11.57
CA LEU A 124 2.17 2.19 -10.18
C LEU A 124 3.01 1.00 -9.67
N GLN A 125 2.58 -0.24 -9.97
CA GLN A 125 3.30 -1.44 -9.59
C GLN A 125 4.67 -1.54 -10.27
N GLN A 126 4.72 -1.35 -11.58
CA GLN A 126 5.94 -1.44 -12.37
C GLN A 126 7.00 -0.41 -11.96
N ASN A 127 6.57 0.76 -11.48
CA ASN A 127 7.45 1.85 -11.07
C ASN A 127 7.62 1.96 -9.55
N ASN A 128 7.21 0.96 -8.75
CA ASN A 128 7.34 0.93 -7.29
C ASN A 128 6.74 2.15 -6.58
N ILE A 129 5.68 2.72 -7.15
CA ILE A 129 4.87 3.78 -6.55
C ILE A 129 3.86 3.12 -5.61
N ASP A 130 3.77 3.59 -4.37
CA ASP A 130 3.20 2.81 -3.28
C ASP A 130 1.69 2.96 -3.12
N THR A 131 1.18 4.20 -3.12
CA THR A 131 -0.17 4.53 -2.66
C THR A 131 -0.84 5.54 -3.58
N ALA A 132 -2.13 5.38 -3.84
CA ALA A 132 -2.97 6.34 -4.54
C ALA A 132 -3.93 7.03 -3.56
N ALA A 133 -3.92 8.36 -3.53
CA ALA A 133 -4.91 9.18 -2.85
C ALA A 133 -6.07 9.46 -3.81
N LEU A 134 -7.15 8.68 -3.71
CA LEU A 134 -8.33 8.88 -4.55
C LEU A 134 -9.07 10.13 -4.13
N GLN A 135 -9.08 11.14 -4.99
CA GLN A 135 -9.78 12.39 -4.73
C GLN A 135 -11.30 12.20 -4.79
N ARG A 136 -11.97 12.80 -3.81
CA ARG A 136 -13.41 12.77 -3.65
C ARG A 136 -13.91 14.17 -3.35
N PHE A 137 -14.52 14.79 -4.35
CA PHE A 137 -15.18 16.08 -4.23
C PHE A 137 -16.58 15.91 -3.63
N ASN A 138 -17.34 17.01 -3.52
CA ASN A 138 -18.68 17.00 -2.94
C ASN A 138 -19.55 15.85 -3.50
N PRO A 139 -19.87 14.81 -2.70
CA PRO A 139 -20.59 13.63 -3.17
C PRO A 139 -22.10 13.84 -3.35
N THR A 140 -22.62 14.99 -2.95
CA THR A 140 -24.05 15.34 -3.10
C THR A 140 -24.36 15.99 -4.46
N GLY A 141 -23.32 16.34 -5.23
CA GLY A 141 -23.45 16.86 -6.60
C GLY A 141 -23.72 15.79 -7.65
N GLY A 142 -23.94 16.21 -8.89
CA GLY A 142 -24.25 15.33 -10.03
C GLY A 142 -23.16 14.30 -10.36
N GLU A 143 -21.93 14.53 -9.95
CA GLU A 143 -20.79 13.61 -10.12
C GLU A 143 -20.73 12.51 -9.03
N GLY A 144 -21.48 12.66 -7.94
CA GLY A 144 -21.46 11.74 -6.79
C GLY A 144 -21.55 10.27 -7.15
N PRO A 145 -22.54 9.82 -7.96
CA PRO A 145 -22.66 8.42 -8.37
C PRO A 145 -21.45 7.88 -9.15
N THR A 146 -20.83 8.71 -10.01
CA THR A 146 -19.59 8.36 -10.74
C THR A 146 -18.44 8.20 -9.76
N ARG A 147 -18.29 9.10 -8.80
CA ARG A 147 -17.28 9.04 -7.74
C ARG A 147 -17.43 7.83 -6.82
N ASP A 148 -18.68 7.45 -6.49
CA ASP A 148 -18.95 6.24 -5.70
C ASP A 148 -18.46 4.98 -6.41
N ALA A 149 -18.73 4.86 -7.71
CA ALA A 149 -18.26 3.74 -8.52
C ALA A 149 -16.72 3.72 -8.65
N MET A 150 -16.08 4.90 -8.78
CA MET A 150 -14.62 5.00 -8.87
C MET A 150 -13.93 4.46 -7.63
N ALA A 151 -14.46 4.68 -6.42
CA ALA A 151 -13.89 4.12 -5.20
C ALA A 151 -13.84 2.57 -5.23
N THR A 152 -14.89 1.94 -5.79
CA THR A 152 -14.93 0.49 -5.98
C THR A 152 -13.91 0.01 -7.02
N LYS A 153 -13.80 0.73 -8.15
CA LYS A 153 -12.88 0.38 -9.24
C LYS A 153 -11.42 0.51 -8.81
N VAL A 154 -11.08 1.58 -8.10
CA VAL A 154 -9.74 1.83 -7.54
C VAL A 154 -9.39 0.76 -6.51
N ARG A 155 -10.33 0.39 -5.62
CA ARG A 155 -10.12 -0.70 -4.67
C ARG A 155 -9.78 -2.01 -5.40
N SER A 156 -10.57 -2.39 -6.40
CA SER A 156 -10.35 -3.62 -7.18
C SER A 156 -8.97 -3.63 -7.86
N ALA A 157 -8.56 -2.52 -8.46
CA ALA A 157 -7.24 -2.42 -9.08
C ALA A 157 -6.11 -2.46 -8.04
N ALA A 158 -6.26 -1.74 -6.92
CA ALA A 158 -5.27 -1.76 -5.84
C ALA A 158 -5.05 -3.17 -5.27
N GLU A 159 -6.14 -3.92 -5.04
CA GLU A 159 -6.10 -5.33 -4.64
C GLU A 159 -5.37 -6.19 -5.67
N SER A 160 -5.67 -6.02 -6.96
CA SER A 160 -5.11 -6.82 -8.06
C SER A 160 -3.60 -6.58 -8.28
N TYR A 161 -3.14 -5.36 -8.09
CA TYR A 161 -1.75 -4.98 -8.36
C TYR A 161 -0.90 -4.77 -7.08
N GLY A 162 -1.43 -5.13 -5.91
CA GLY A 162 -0.71 -5.05 -4.64
C GLY A 162 -0.28 -3.62 -4.30
N ARG A 163 -1.09 -2.62 -4.68
CA ARG A 163 -0.87 -1.21 -4.32
C ARG A 163 -1.85 -0.80 -3.25
N LYS A 164 -1.60 0.36 -2.61
CA LYS A 164 -2.48 0.89 -1.59
C LYS A 164 -3.29 2.07 -2.14
N PHE A 165 -4.45 2.32 -1.53
CA PHE A 165 -5.24 3.52 -1.79
C PHE A 165 -5.90 4.02 -0.51
N TYR A 166 -6.24 5.29 -0.49
CA TYR A 166 -7.10 5.89 0.53
C TYR A 166 -8.00 6.97 -0.08
N ILE A 167 -9.02 7.39 0.66
CA ILE A 167 -9.93 8.46 0.24
C ILE A 167 -9.34 9.82 0.65
N MET A 168 -9.24 10.73 -0.30
CA MET A 168 -8.84 12.11 -0.12
C MET A 168 -10.01 13.02 -0.45
N TYR A 169 -10.66 13.57 0.57
CA TYR A 169 -11.71 14.56 0.38
C TYR A 169 -11.11 15.90 -0.03
N ASP A 170 -11.60 16.45 -1.14
CA ASP A 170 -11.40 17.84 -1.55
C ASP A 170 -12.67 18.61 -1.18
N VAL A 171 -12.53 19.61 -0.31
CA VAL A 171 -13.68 20.32 0.24
C VAL A 171 -14.00 21.62 -0.49
N SER A 172 -13.35 21.89 -1.62
CA SER A 172 -13.59 23.08 -2.45
C SER A 172 -15.09 23.19 -2.82
N ASP A 173 -15.65 24.36 -2.70
CA ASP A 173 -17.05 24.69 -3.02
C ASP A 173 -18.11 23.82 -2.29
N TRP A 174 -17.73 23.15 -1.20
CA TRP A 174 -18.63 22.24 -0.48
C TRP A 174 -19.30 22.93 0.72
N THR A 175 -20.40 23.63 0.49
CA THR A 175 -21.07 24.49 1.48
C THR A 175 -21.43 23.77 2.80
N ASN A 176 -21.95 22.54 2.74
CA ASN A 176 -22.38 21.77 3.92
C ASN A 176 -21.34 20.75 4.37
N MET A 177 -20.08 20.97 4.04
CA MET A 177 -18.96 20.03 4.22
C MET A 177 -18.94 19.37 5.59
N GLN A 178 -19.09 20.14 6.67
CA GLN A 178 -18.95 19.66 8.05
C GLN A 178 -19.87 18.47 8.39
N SER A 179 -21.11 18.48 7.92
CA SER A 179 -22.07 17.38 8.17
C SER A 179 -22.05 16.31 7.09
N GLU A 180 -21.88 16.72 5.84
CA GLU A 180 -21.99 15.83 4.69
C GLU A 180 -20.76 14.93 4.53
N ILE A 181 -19.54 15.41 4.86
CA ILE A 181 -18.34 14.59 4.85
C ILE A 181 -18.42 13.42 5.85
N LYS A 182 -18.98 13.66 7.04
CA LYS A 182 -19.21 12.65 8.07
C LYS A 182 -20.23 11.61 7.61
N THR A 183 -21.31 12.07 6.99
CA THR A 183 -22.38 11.23 6.44
C THR A 183 -21.85 10.36 5.30
N ASP A 184 -21.09 10.94 4.38
CA ASP A 184 -20.49 10.22 3.27
C ASP A 184 -19.50 9.15 3.72
N TRP A 185 -18.61 9.49 4.66
CA TRP A 185 -17.71 8.51 5.25
C TRP A 185 -18.46 7.35 5.88
N THR A 186 -19.43 7.65 6.75
CA THR A 186 -20.17 6.62 7.50
C THR A 186 -20.96 5.69 6.57
N ASN A 187 -21.64 6.25 5.57
CA ASN A 187 -22.58 5.50 4.74
C ASN A 187 -21.96 4.85 3.51
N LYS A 188 -20.80 5.36 3.05
CA LYS A 188 -20.20 4.93 1.78
C LYS A 188 -18.72 4.54 1.91
N MET A 189 -17.86 5.47 2.34
CA MET A 189 -16.41 5.30 2.17
C MET A 189 -15.76 4.43 3.23
N SER A 190 -16.25 4.42 4.46
CA SER A 190 -15.70 3.60 5.55
C SER A 190 -15.70 2.10 5.23
N ALA A 191 -16.65 1.60 4.45
CA ALA A 191 -16.71 0.20 4.03
C ALA A 191 -15.47 -0.25 3.22
N HIS A 192 -14.78 0.67 2.53
CA HIS A 192 -13.56 0.36 1.79
C HIS A 192 -12.38 0.03 2.70
N THR A 193 -12.39 0.48 3.96
CA THR A 193 -11.32 0.24 4.94
C THR A 193 -11.13 -1.22 5.32
N ALA A 194 -12.12 -2.07 5.03
CA ALA A 194 -12.06 -3.53 5.21
C ALA A 194 -11.11 -4.20 4.19
N SER A 195 -10.81 -3.53 3.06
CA SER A 195 -9.88 -4.06 2.06
C SER A 195 -8.45 -4.08 2.60
N SER A 196 -7.70 -5.14 2.29
CA SER A 196 -6.25 -5.21 2.55
C SER A 196 -5.46 -4.18 1.75
N ALA A 197 -6.01 -3.68 0.64
CA ALA A 197 -5.44 -2.63 -0.19
C ALA A 197 -5.72 -1.21 0.34
N TYR A 198 -6.64 -1.04 1.32
CA TYR A 198 -6.84 0.27 1.93
C TYR A 198 -5.65 0.64 2.79
N ALA A 199 -5.09 1.84 2.56
CA ALA A 199 -3.89 2.30 3.26
C ALA A 199 -4.12 2.44 4.77
N LYS A 200 -3.16 1.92 5.55
CA LYS A 200 -3.13 2.04 7.02
C LYS A 200 -1.80 2.63 7.49
N GLN A 201 -1.88 3.54 8.44
CA GLN A 201 -0.73 4.09 9.12
C GLN A 201 -0.92 3.93 10.63
N ASN A 202 0.07 3.36 11.31
CA ASN A 202 -0.02 3.00 12.73
C ASN A 202 -1.27 2.13 13.03
N GLY A 203 -1.60 1.19 12.14
CA GLY A 203 -2.78 0.33 12.22
C GLY A 203 -4.13 1.01 11.94
N LYS A 204 -4.17 2.33 11.73
CA LYS A 204 -5.38 3.13 11.51
C LYS A 204 -5.62 3.35 10.01
N PRO A 205 -6.86 3.26 9.50
CA PRO A 205 -7.18 3.60 8.12
C PRO A 205 -6.87 5.09 7.86
N VAL A 206 -6.25 5.35 6.69
CA VAL A 206 -5.84 6.70 6.30
C VAL A 206 -7.01 7.42 5.64
N VAL A 207 -7.22 8.68 5.98
CA VAL A 207 -8.08 9.62 5.27
C VAL A 207 -7.33 10.94 5.10
N CYS A 208 -7.46 11.58 3.94
CA CYS A 208 -6.94 12.93 3.73
C CYS A 208 -8.11 13.90 3.57
N ILE A 209 -7.93 15.12 4.10
CA ILE A 209 -8.83 16.24 3.88
C ILE A 209 -8.00 17.38 3.31
N TRP A 210 -8.30 17.75 2.06
CA TRP A 210 -7.65 18.85 1.37
C TRP A 210 -8.58 20.05 1.31
N GLY A 211 -8.04 21.25 1.57
CA GLY A 211 -8.77 22.49 1.41
C GLY A 211 -8.99 23.29 2.70
N PHE A 212 -8.59 22.78 3.87
CA PHE A 212 -8.75 23.53 5.12
C PHE A 212 -7.77 24.68 5.22
N GLY A 213 -8.32 25.87 5.46
CA GLY A 213 -7.58 27.11 5.69
C GLY A 213 -6.99 27.79 4.45
N PHE A 214 -7.39 27.39 3.24
CA PHE A 214 -7.06 28.17 2.04
C PHE A 214 -7.78 29.53 2.06
N ASN A 215 -7.05 30.58 1.71
CA ASN A 215 -7.54 31.96 1.73
C ASN A 215 -8.12 32.36 0.36
N ASP A 216 -9.20 31.68 -0.04
CA ASP A 216 -9.94 31.92 -1.27
C ASP A 216 -11.45 31.70 -1.07
N PRO A 217 -12.30 32.16 -2.03
CA PRO A 217 -13.75 32.05 -1.90
C PRO A 217 -14.31 30.63 -1.87
N ASN A 218 -13.56 29.65 -2.37
CA ASN A 218 -14.03 28.26 -2.48
C ASN A 218 -13.85 27.48 -1.16
N HIS A 219 -13.13 28.09 -0.19
CA HIS A 219 -12.84 27.48 1.12
C HIS A 219 -13.30 28.37 2.30
N PRO A 220 -14.59 28.73 2.39
CA PRO A 220 -15.12 29.69 3.38
C PRO A 220 -15.36 29.05 4.75
N PHE A 221 -14.48 28.15 5.18
CA PHE A 221 -14.66 27.38 6.41
C PHE A 221 -14.04 28.07 7.62
N THR A 222 -14.67 27.93 8.78
CA THR A 222 -14.11 28.40 10.05
C THR A 222 -13.15 27.39 10.66
N PRO A 223 -12.17 27.81 11.47
CA PRO A 223 -11.27 26.89 12.18
C PRO A 223 -12.03 25.87 13.02
N ASP A 224 -13.09 26.28 13.73
CA ASP A 224 -13.89 25.39 14.59
C ASP A 224 -14.58 24.28 13.82
N ALA A 225 -15.18 24.60 12.66
CA ALA A 225 -15.81 23.61 11.80
C ALA A 225 -14.80 22.60 11.24
N CYS A 226 -13.62 23.08 10.84
CA CYS A 226 -12.55 22.23 10.36
C CYS A 226 -11.96 21.34 11.46
N LEU A 227 -11.74 21.89 12.65
CA LEU A 227 -11.25 21.15 13.81
C LEU A 227 -12.23 20.06 14.27
N ASP A 228 -13.54 20.36 14.23
CA ASP A 228 -14.58 19.37 14.52
C ASP A 228 -14.51 18.18 13.55
N VAL A 229 -14.31 18.42 12.26
CA VAL A 229 -14.17 17.34 11.25
C VAL A 229 -12.91 16.51 11.49
N VAL A 230 -11.76 17.15 11.74
CA VAL A 230 -10.49 16.44 12.03
C VAL A 230 -10.66 15.54 13.26
N ASN A 231 -11.20 16.09 14.35
CA ASN A 231 -11.38 15.36 15.60
C ASN A 231 -12.41 14.23 15.44
N TRP A 232 -13.45 14.44 14.65
CA TRP A 232 -14.43 13.40 14.35
C TRP A 232 -13.78 12.20 13.63
N PHE A 233 -13.00 12.43 12.58
CA PHE A 233 -12.27 11.34 11.90
C PHE A 233 -11.28 10.63 12.82
N LYS A 234 -10.58 11.35 13.68
CA LYS A 234 -9.74 10.74 14.72
C LYS A 234 -10.55 9.88 15.69
N GLY A 235 -11.75 10.34 16.06
CA GLY A 235 -12.73 9.59 16.86
C GLY A 235 -13.24 8.32 16.16
N GLN A 236 -13.27 8.29 14.83
CA GLN A 236 -13.55 7.09 14.03
C GLN A 236 -12.33 6.15 13.92
N GLY A 237 -11.22 6.44 14.60
CA GLY A 237 -10.00 5.64 14.56
C GLY A 237 -9.12 5.88 13.33
N CYS A 238 -9.34 6.94 12.56
CA CYS A 238 -8.56 7.23 11.36
C CYS A 238 -7.20 7.89 11.67
N TYR A 239 -6.24 7.67 10.80
CA TYR A 239 -5.05 8.49 10.63
C TYR A 239 -5.37 9.58 9.63
N VAL A 240 -5.36 10.85 10.06
CA VAL A 240 -5.89 11.97 9.27
C VAL A 240 -4.75 12.80 8.70
N ILE A 241 -4.71 12.93 7.37
CA ILE A 241 -3.77 13.78 6.64
C ILE A 241 -4.47 15.11 6.30
N GLY A 242 -3.79 16.23 6.48
CA GLY A 242 -4.25 17.55 6.07
C GLY A 242 -3.55 18.01 4.80
N GLY A 243 -4.29 18.16 3.69
CA GLY A 243 -3.87 18.94 2.53
C GLY A 243 -4.09 20.41 2.80
N VAL A 244 -3.02 21.17 3.02
CA VAL A 244 -3.06 22.52 3.59
C VAL A 244 -2.40 23.53 2.66
N PRO A 245 -2.67 24.86 2.82
CA PRO A 245 -1.97 25.89 2.07
C PRO A 245 -0.45 25.86 2.31
N ARG A 246 0.32 26.29 1.35
CA ARG A 246 1.78 26.38 1.43
C ARG A 246 2.27 27.19 2.64
N GLU A 247 1.61 28.27 2.97
CA GLU A 247 1.92 29.16 4.08
C GLU A 247 1.21 28.77 5.40
N TRP A 248 0.82 27.51 5.57
CA TRP A 248 0.03 27.01 6.69
C TRP A 248 0.62 27.38 8.05
N ARG A 249 1.93 27.32 8.21
CA ARG A 249 2.64 27.60 9.45
C ARG A 249 2.58 29.07 9.88
N THR A 250 2.52 29.98 8.91
CA THR A 250 2.55 31.43 9.17
C THR A 250 1.16 32.07 9.12
N GLY A 251 0.16 31.42 8.55
CA GLY A 251 -1.19 31.96 8.39
C GLY A 251 -1.24 33.23 7.54
N THR A 252 -0.39 33.30 6.50
CA THR A 252 -0.27 34.45 5.59
C THR A 252 -0.45 34.00 4.13
N GLY A 253 -0.52 34.93 3.19
CA GLY A 253 -0.61 34.64 1.75
C GLY A 253 -1.82 33.79 1.41
N GLY A 254 -1.59 32.58 0.89
CA GLY A 254 -2.63 31.62 0.55
C GLY A 254 -3.26 30.90 1.76
N SER A 255 -2.80 31.15 2.98
CA SER A 255 -3.33 30.56 4.22
C SER A 255 -4.13 31.59 5.02
N GLN A 256 -5.32 31.18 5.48
CA GLN A 256 -6.09 31.97 6.45
C GLN A 256 -5.39 32.01 7.82
N SER A 257 -5.52 33.13 8.52
CA SER A 257 -5.07 33.26 9.91
C SER A 257 -5.97 32.44 10.86
N GLY A 258 -5.41 32.00 12.01
CA GLY A 258 -6.16 31.28 13.05
C GLY A 258 -6.29 29.78 12.84
N PHE A 259 -5.76 29.21 11.76
CA PHE A 259 -5.86 27.77 11.46
C PHE A 259 -4.75 26.91 12.05
N LEU A 260 -3.72 27.47 12.68
CA LEU A 260 -2.58 26.71 13.18
C LEU A 260 -3.01 25.54 14.10
N GLY A 261 -4.03 25.75 14.96
CA GLY A 261 -4.56 24.71 15.84
C GLY A 261 -5.27 23.58 15.06
N VAL A 262 -5.89 23.87 13.92
CA VAL A 262 -6.45 22.87 13.00
C VAL A 262 -5.33 22.06 12.37
N TYR A 263 -4.30 22.72 11.90
CA TYR A 263 -3.16 22.07 11.26
C TYR A 263 -2.42 21.14 12.22
N HIS A 264 -2.16 21.60 13.44
CA HIS A 264 -1.54 20.77 14.48
C HIS A 264 -2.45 19.63 14.99
N ALA A 265 -3.74 19.63 14.64
CA ALA A 265 -4.63 18.51 14.95
C ALA A 265 -4.50 17.35 13.96
N PHE A 266 -3.92 17.50 12.79
CA PHE A 266 -3.66 16.40 11.86
C PHE A 266 -2.60 15.43 12.36
N ASN A 267 -2.59 14.20 11.84
CA ASN A 267 -1.50 13.25 12.06
C ASN A 267 -0.34 13.47 11.09
N MET A 268 -0.64 13.96 9.89
CA MET A 268 0.32 14.28 8.84
C MET A 268 -0.13 15.55 8.11
N ILE A 269 0.81 16.38 7.71
CA ILE A 269 0.57 17.60 6.93
C ILE A 269 1.18 17.45 5.54
N SER A 270 0.39 17.80 4.52
CA SER A 270 0.77 17.77 3.09
C SER A 270 0.48 19.15 2.46
N PRO A 271 1.46 20.09 2.46
CA PRO A 271 1.24 21.41 1.91
C PRO A 271 1.18 21.38 0.38
N TRP A 272 0.26 22.17 -0.19
CA TRP A 272 0.07 22.30 -1.62
C TRP A 272 1.12 23.21 -2.26
N MET A 273 1.70 22.76 -3.39
CA MET A 273 2.78 23.51 -4.05
C MET A 273 2.51 23.77 -5.54
N VAL A 274 1.45 23.21 -6.14
CA VAL A 274 1.11 23.44 -7.55
C VAL A 274 0.79 24.92 -7.79
N GLY A 275 1.31 25.47 -8.88
CA GLY A 275 1.17 26.88 -9.21
C GLY A 275 2.10 27.83 -8.42
N ALA A 276 2.86 27.30 -7.44
CA ALA A 276 3.73 28.10 -6.59
C ALA A 276 5.20 28.09 -7.06
N ILE A 277 5.61 27.03 -7.72
CA ILE A 277 6.96 26.84 -8.28
C ILE A 277 6.85 26.26 -9.69
N GLY A 278 7.80 26.60 -10.57
CA GLY A 278 7.84 26.12 -11.96
C GLY A 278 9.26 25.91 -12.50
N ASN A 279 10.30 26.02 -11.66
CA ASN A 279 11.69 25.79 -12.06
C ASN A 279 12.59 25.40 -10.87
N VAL A 280 13.82 24.99 -11.19
CA VAL A 280 14.80 24.49 -10.19
C VAL A 280 15.13 25.54 -9.12
N THR A 281 15.27 26.81 -9.50
CA THR A 281 15.60 27.90 -8.55
C THR A 281 14.45 28.11 -7.55
N GLU A 282 13.22 28.10 -8.03
CA GLU A 282 12.04 28.21 -7.17
C GLU A 282 11.88 27.00 -6.25
N ALA A 283 12.22 25.80 -6.73
CA ALA A 283 12.25 24.61 -5.89
C ALA A 283 13.28 24.71 -4.75
N ASP A 284 14.46 25.30 -4.98
CA ASP A 284 15.46 25.56 -3.96
C ASP A 284 15.03 26.65 -2.96
N ASN A 285 14.37 27.70 -3.47
CA ASN A 285 13.80 28.72 -2.60
C ASN A 285 12.69 28.14 -1.71
N ALA A 286 11.81 27.29 -2.27
CA ALA A 286 10.76 26.63 -1.52
C ALA A 286 11.32 25.68 -0.45
N TYR A 287 12.43 24.99 -0.72
CA TYR A 287 13.12 24.17 0.26
C TYR A 287 13.50 24.97 1.51
N SER A 288 14.16 26.12 1.35
CA SER A 288 14.61 26.94 2.47
C SER A 288 13.46 27.71 3.14
N THR A 289 12.47 28.18 2.36
CA THR A 289 11.39 29.02 2.87
C THR A 289 10.28 28.23 3.55
N TYR A 290 9.95 27.04 3.01
CA TYR A 290 8.83 26.23 3.46
C TYR A 290 9.28 24.87 3.98
N THR A 291 9.94 24.04 3.16
CA THR A 291 10.17 22.62 3.51
C THR A 291 10.94 22.43 4.81
N VAL A 292 12.06 23.12 4.98
CA VAL A 292 12.89 22.99 6.21
C VAL A 292 12.18 23.50 7.45
N PRO A 293 11.61 24.73 7.47
CA PRO A 293 10.87 25.21 8.62
C PRO A 293 9.61 24.40 8.94
N ASP A 294 8.90 23.90 7.92
CA ASP A 294 7.70 23.07 8.09
C ASP A 294 8.05 21.71 8.72
N GLN A 295 9.13 21.07 8.24
CA GLN A 295 9.63 19.85 8.86
C GLN A 295 10.02 20.04 10.32
N ALA A 296 10.64 21.19 10.66
CA ALA A 296 11.00 21.51 12.03
C ALA A 296 9.77 21.70 12.92
N ASP A 297 8.73 22.39 12.43
CA ASP A 297 7.46 22.58 13.13
C ASP A 297 6.74 21.24 13.34
N CYS A 298 6.64 20.41 12.29
CA CYS A 298 6.04 19.08 12.36
C CYS A 298 6.77 18.19 13.39
N ASN A 299 8.10 18.19 13.40
CA ASN A 299 8.90 17.47 14.39
C ASN A 299 8.62 17.94 15.83
N ALA A 300 8.49 19.24 16.03
CA ALA A 300 8.22 19.83 17.36
C ALA A 300 6.81 19.45 17.89
N ASN A 301 5.86 19.22 16.99
CA ASN A 301 4.48 18.89 17.32
C ASN A 301 4.13 17.38 17.19
N GLY A 302 5.10 16.53 16.84
CA GLY A 302 4.87 15.08 16.68
C GLY A 302 3.95 14.75 15.51
N ILE A 303 4.03 15.51 14.42
CA ILE A 303 3.23 15.39 13.19
C ILE A 303 4.14 14.88 12.09
N ASP A 304 3.66 13.93 11.28
CA ASP A 304 4.38 13.49 10.08
C ASP A 304 4.27 14.55 8.96
N TYR A 305 5.28 14.65 8.10
CA TYR A 305 5.33 15.64 7.04
C TYR A 305 5.45 14.98 5.66
N GLN A 306 4.56 15.35 4.73
CA GLN A 306 4.45 14.81 3.37
C GLN A 306 4.32 15.95 2.36
N PRO A 307 5.41 16.64 2.00
CA PRO A 307 5.36 17.74 1.04
C PRO A 307 5.00 17.25 -0.36
N CYS A 308 4.44 18.17 -1.13
CA CYS A 308 4.09 18.00 -2.54
C CYS A 308 5.34 18.05 -3.43
N VAL A 309 5.42 17.15 -4.40
CA VAL A 309 6.35 17.17 -5.53
C VAL A 309 5.53 17.12 -6.82
N LEU A 310 5.84 17.99 -7.78
CA LEU A 310 5.11 18.07 -9.04
C LEU A 310 6.06 17.95 -10.25
N PRO A 311 5.61 17.33 -11.37
CA PRO A 311 6.44 17.21 -12.57
C PRO A 311 6.60 18.52 -13.31
N GLY A 312 5.67 19.45 -13.13
CA GLY A 312 5.56 20.72 -13.87
C GLY A 312 4.58 20.65 -15.04
N ASP A 313 4.00 21.78 -15.38
CA ASP A 313 3.08 21.94 -16.52
C ASP A 313 3.82 21.79 -17.85
N VAL A 314 3.41 20.80 -18.67
CA VAL A 314 3.96 20.58 -20.03
C VAL A 314 3.72 21.81 -20.89
N SER A 315 2.53 22.39 -20.86
CA SER A 315 2.18 23.57 -21.67
C SER A 315 2.97 24.81 -21.28
N GLY A 316 3.34 24.90 -20.00
CA GLY A 316 4.19 25.98 -19.44
C GLY A 316 5.68 25.71 -19.58
N ARG A 317 6.12 24.64 -20.22
CA ARG A 317 7.53 24.24 -20.37
C ARG A 317 8.31 24.19 -19.05
N GLN A 318 7.65 23.74 -17.97
CA GLN A 318 8.25 23.74 -16.62
C GLN A 318 9.07 22.48 -16.34
N ARG A 319 8.90 21.44 -17.12
CA ARG A 319 9.40 20.11 -16.81
C ARG A 319 10.92 19.96 -16.87
N ALA A 320 11.59 20.71 -17.75
CA ALA A 320 13.04 20.66 -17.96
C ALA A 320 13.54 19.20 -18.04
N HIS A 321 12.91 18.39 -18.89
CA HIS A 321 13.15 16.95 -19.04
C HIS A 321 13.39 16.23 -17.67
N GLY A 322 12.60 16.61 -16.65
CA GLY A 322 12.59 15.97 -15.32
C GLY A 322 13.52 16.60 -14.27
N ASP A 323 14.41 17.51 -14.63
CA ASP A 323 15.34 18.14 -13.68
C ASP A 323 14.60 18.96 -12.62
N PHE A 324 13.49 19.62 -12.99
CA PHE A 324 12.65 20.34 -12.04
C PHE A 324 12.02 19.39 -10.99
N MET A 325 11.45 18.29 -11.41
CA MET A 325 10.86 17.30 -10.49
C MET A 325 11.93 16.63 -9.62
N TRP A 326 13.09 16.28 -10.21
CA TRP A 326 14.17 15.65 -9.47
C TRP A 326 14.75 16.56 -8.40
N ARG A 327 14.89 17.85 -8.68
CA ARG A 327 15.35 18.82 -7.67
C ARG A 327 14.44 18.87 -6.46
N GLN A 328 13.14 18.77 -6.66
CA GLN A 328 12.18 18.70 -5.56
C GLN A 328 12.35 17.40 -4.77
N PHE A 329 12.47 16.24 -5.41
CA PHE A 329 12.78 14.98 -4.70
C PHE A 329 14.04 15.09 -3.85
N TYR A 330 15.12 15.59 -4.41
CA TYR A 330 16.37 15.84 -3.68
C TYR A 330 16.14 16.75 -2.46
N ASN A 331 15.43 17.84 -2.65
CA ASN A 331 15.16 18.82 -1.60
C ASN A 331 14.31 18.25 -0.46
N VAL A 332 13.24 17.54 -0.73
CA VAL A 332 12.36 17.01 0.31
C VAL A 332 13.02 15.83 1.03
N VAL A 333 13.73 14.96 0.34
CA VAL A 333 14.43 13.83 0.96
C VAL A 333 15.56 14.31 1.88
N ARG A 334 16.36 15.31 1.48
CA ARG A 334 17.41 15.87 2.35
C ARG A 334 16.86 16.63 3.55
N ALA A 335 15.59 17.09 3.51
CA ALA A 335 14.92 17.68 4.67
C ALA A 335 14.49 16.63 5.71
N GLY A 336 14.50 15.33 5.35
CA GLY A 336 14.11 14.24 6.25
C GLY A 336 12.61 14.04 6.36
N VAL A 337 11.85 14.27 5.28
CA VAL A 337 10.39 14.13 5.26
C VAL A 337 9.94 12.69 5.49
N GLN A 338 8.74 12.52 6.03
CA GLN A 338 8.19 11.21 6.35
C GLN A 338 7.50 10.56 5.15
N GLY A 339 7.01 11.32 4.19
CA GLY A 339 6.39 10.82 2.95
C GLY A 339 6.52 11.85 1.83
N ILE A 340 6.12 11.48 0.62
CA ILE A 340 6.08 12.38 -0.53
C ILE A 340 4.71 12.25 -1.20
N TYR A 341 4.07 13.38 -1.51
CA TYR A 341 2.86 13.45 -2.30
C TYR A 341 3.16 13.95 -3.71
N ILE A 342 2.76 13.20 -4.73
CA ILE A 342 2.91 13.59 -6.12
C ILE A 342 1.63 14.27 -6.61
N SER A 343 1.74 15.49 -7.08
CA SER A 343 0.63 16.24 -7.65
C SER A 343 0.84 16.42 -9.15
N MET A 344 0.15 15.57 -9.98
CA MET A 344 -0.80 14.50 -9.72
C MET A 344 -0.45 13.28 -10.56
N PHE A 345 -1.17 12.16 -10.38
CA PHE A 345 -1.04 11.03 -11.30
C PHE A 345 -1.61 11.38 -12.69
N ASP A 346 -2.86 11.84 -12.73
CA ASP A 346 -3.69 11.97 -13.96
C ASP A 346 -4.23 13.40 -14.23
N GLU A 347 -3.52 14.44 -13.85
CA GLU A 347 -3.96 15.85 -13.99
C GLU A 347 -3.67 16.44 -15.39
N TYR A 348 -4.29 15.89 -16.46
CA TYR A 348 -4.09 16.37 -17.83
C TYR A 348 -4.65 17.78 -18.10
N ASN A 349 -5.65 18.21 -17.35
CA ASN A 349 -6.22 19.56 -17.47
C ASN A 349 -5.30 20.66 -16.93
N GLU A 350 -4.36 20.35 -16.06
CA GLU A 350 -3.31 21.29 -15.62
C GLU A 350 -1.94 21.02 -16.25
N GLY A 351 -1.79 19.88 -16.95
CA GLY A 351 -0.51 19.49 -17.53
C GLY A 351 0.50 18.95 -16.52
N ASN A 352 0.09 18.69 -15.28
CA ASN A 352 0.93 18.24 -14.15
C ASN A 352 0.92 16.73 -13.87
N GLN A 353 0.40 15.92 -14.77
CA GLN A 353 0.34 14.48 -14.59
C GLN A 353 1.71 13.80 -14.71
N ILE A 354 1.91 12.69 -13.99
CA ILE A 354 3.02 11.74 -14.21
C ILE A 354 2.60 10.55 -15.09
N ALA A 355 1.31 10.34 -15.30
CA ALA A 355 0.77 9.32 -16.20
C ALA A 355 1.28 9.50 -17.63
N LYS A 356 1.29 8.42 -18.39
CA LYS A 356 1.89 8.39 -19.73
C LYS A 356 1.30 9.45 -20.64
N THR A 357 2.19 10.24 -21.23
CA THR A 357 1.87 11.42 -22.04
C THR A 357 2.55 11.30 -23.40
N ALA A 358 2.00 11.89 -24.43
CA ALA A 358 2.56 11.90 -25.79
C ALA A 358 4.04 12.30 -25.79
N GLU A 359 4.88 11.45 -26.37
CA GLU A 359 6.35 11.60 -26.39
C GLU A 359 6.79 12.72 -27.34
N THR A 360 6.15 12.76 -28.51
CA THR A 360 6.48 13.68 -29.61
C THR A 360 5.21 14.17 -30.29
N GLN A 361 5.34 15.17 -31.18
CA GLN A 361 4.23 15.68 -31.99
C GLN A 361 3.59 14.61 -32.92
N ALA A 362 4.26 13.48 -33.16
CA ALA A 362 3.67 12.36 -33.88
C ALA A 362 2.48 11.74 -33.12
N TRP A 363 2.42 11.88 -31.81
CA TRP A 363 1.37 11.32 -30.94
C TRP A 363 0.37 12.37 -30.44
N VAL A 364 0.40 13.59 -30.97
CA VAL A 364 -0.49 14.70 -30.62
C VAL A 364 -1.42 15.01 -31.79
N PRO A 365 -2.70 15.39 -31.56
CA PRO A 365 -3.59 15.83 -32.64
C PRO A 365 -3.02 17.04 -33.36
N THR A 366 -2.99 17.01 -34.70
CA THR A 366 -2.30 18.02 -35.53
C THR A 366 -2.90 19.42 -35.44
N ASP A 367 -4.14 19.55 -35.01
CA ASP A 367 -4.85 20.81 -34.86
C ASP A 367 -4.96 21.31 -33.41
N SER A 368 -4.43 20.56 -32.44
CA SER A 368 -4.62 20.87 -31.01
C SER A 368 -3.75 22.02 -30.49
N GLY A 369 -2.53 22.10 -30.98
CA GLY A 369 -1.51 23.00 -30.45
C GLY A 369 -0.86 22.56 -29.14
N PHE A 370 -1.16 21.33 -28.67
CA PHE A 370 -0.54 20.79 -27.47
C PHE A 370 0.96 20.51 -27.67
N LEU A 371 1.73 20.70 -26.61
CA LEU A 371 3.11 20.26 -26.54
C LEU A 371 3.17 18.77 -26.20
N ALA A 372 4.26 18.09 -26.60
CA ALA A 372 4.61 16.75 -26.19
C ALA A 372 5.75 16.77 -25.16
N LEU A 373 6.17 15.62 -24.68
CA LEU A 373 7.23 15.55 -23.65
C LEU A 373 8.62 15.99 -24.16
N ASP A 374 8.84 15.98 -25.48
CA ASP A 374 10.05 16.47 -26.14
C ASP A 374 10.05 17.99 -26.40
N GLU A 375 9.23 18.75 -25.70
CA GLU A 375 8.95 20.18 -25.94
C GLU A 375 10.18 21.10 -25.82
N ASP A 376 11.22 20.67 -25.11
CA ASP A 376 12.49 21.38 -24.97
C ASP A 376 13.60 20.85 -25.92
N GLY A 377 13.25 19.95 -26.81
CA GLY A 377 14.17 19.28 -27.75
C GLY A 377 14.86 18.04 -27.18
N THR A 378 14.59 17.69 -25.92
CA THR A 378 15.08 16.46 -25.30
C THR A 378 14.07 15.35 -25.49
N ALA A 379 14.45 14.25 -26.14
CA ALA A 379 13.59 13.10 -26.29
C ALA A 379 13.22 12.52 -24.91
N CYS A 380 11.93 12.29 -24.67
CA CYS A 380 11.40 11.71 -23.45
C CYS A 380 10.41 10.61 -23.78
N SER A 381 10.58 9.42 -23.21
CA SER A 381 9.59 8.33 -23.32
C SER A 381 8.31 8.65 -22.53
N SER A 382 7.19 8.10 -22.96
CA SER A 382 5.87 8.40 -22.34
C SER A 382 5.82 8.05 -20.85
N ASP A 383 6.56 7.03 -20.42
CA ASP A 383 6.64 6.53 -19.04
C ASP A 383 7.67 7.24 -18.16
N TYR A 384 8.40 8.19 -18.72
CA TYR A 384 9.55 8.80 -18.05
C TYR A 384 9.26 9.33 -16.65
N TYR A 385 8.14 10.03 -16.46
CA TYR A 385 7.78 10.61 -15.17
C TYR A 385 7.32 9.57 -14.13
N LEU A 386 6.83 8.42 -14.59
CA LEU A 386 6.57 7.27 -13.71
C LEU A 386 7.88 6.67 -13.20
N ARG A 387 8.88 6.45 -14.08
CA ARG A 387 10.21 5.95 -13.71
C ARG A 387 10.95 6.91 -12.78
N LEU A 388 10.88 8.21 -13.09
CA LEU A 388 11.48 9.27 -12.27
C LEU A 388 10.86 9.30 -10.86
N THR A 389 9.54 9.14 -10.77
CA THR A 389 8.82 9.03 -9.49
C THR A 389 9.26 7.79 -8.70
N GLY A 390 9.45 6.67 -9.38
CA GLY A 390 9.96 5.44 -8.77
C GLY A 390 11.35 5.62 -8.17
N ASP A 391 12.27 6.27 -8.88
CA ASP A 391 13.62 6.58 -8.38
C ASP A 391 13.59 7.58 -7.21
N GLY A 392 12.73 8.60 -7.27
CA GLY A 392 12.48 9.49 -6.13
C GLY A 392 12.01 8.73 -4.89
N GLY A 393 11.12 7.76 -5.08
CA GLY A 393 10.65 6.87 -4.01
C GLY A 393 11.76 5.95 -3.47
N ARG A 394 12.65 5.47 -4.31
CA ARG A 394 13.84 4.70 -3.88
C ARG A 394 14.79 5.56 -3.05
N MET A 395 14.96 6.83 -3.43
CA MET A 395 15.78 7.77 -2.66
C MET A 395 15.17 8.07 -1.29
N LEU A 396 13.84 8.28 -1.21
CA LEU A 396 13.12 8.44 0.06
C LEU A 396 13.30 7.22 0.99
N LYS A 397 13.28 6.01 0.42
CA LYS A 397 13.41 4.73 1.15
C LYS A 397 14.86 4.35 1.47
N GLY A 398 15.84 5.19 1.13
CA GLY A 398 17.28 4.89 1.30
C GLY A 398 17.81 3.76 0.40
N GLN A 399 17.06 3.37 -0.63
CA GLN A 399 17.44 2.36 -1.63
C GLN A 399 18.26 2.96 -2.77
N LEU A 400 18.26 4.26 -2.88
CA LEU A 400 19.10 5.07 -3.77
C LEU A 400 19.77 6.13 -2.91
N ALA A 401 21.06 6.36 -3.14
CA ALA A 401 21.81 7.40 -2.44
C ALA A 401 21.22 8.78 -2.70
N LEU A 402 21.23 9.65 -1.69
CA LEU A 402 20.82 11.04 -1.84
C LEU A 402 21.71 11.75 -2.87
N THR A 403 21.14 12.21 -3.96
CA THR A 403 21.88 12.83 -5.06
C THR A 403 21.08 13.95 -5.72
N PRO A 404 21.70 15.13 -5.95
CA PRO A 404 21.07 16.20 -6.73
C PRO A 404 21.05 15.89 -8.23
N THR A 405 21.84 14.92 -8.68
CA THR A 405 21.90 14.52 -10.09
C THR A 405 20.86 13.44 -10.36
N ARG A 406 19.97 13.68 -11.31
CA ARG A 406 18.92 12.77 -11.72
C ARG A 406 19.52 11.46 -12.32
N PRO A 407 19.22 10.28 -11.75
CA PRO A 407 19.71 9.00 -12.27
C PRO A 407 18.88 8.53 -13.48
N THR A 408 17.58 8.85 -13.51
CA THR A 408 16.65 8.41 -14.53
C THR A 408 16.93 9.12 -15.85
N GLN A 409 17.18 8.36 -16.91
CA GLN A 409 17.35 8.93 -18.25
C GLN A 409 15.97 9.22 -18.86
N PRO A 410 15.80 10.36 -19.59
CA PRO A 410 14.54 10.70 -20.25
C PRO A 410 14.09 9.66 -21.28
N VAL A 411 15.03 9.08 -21.99
CA VAL A 411 14.80 7.94 -22.89
C VAL A 411 15.58 6.75 -22.35
N VAL A 412 14.96 5.61 -22.30
CA VAL A 412 15.72 4.37 -22.20
C VAL A 412 16.48 4.25 -23.53
N PRO A 413 17.82 4.17 -23.50
CA PRO A 413 18.57 4.01 -24.75
C PRO A 413 18.11 2.73 -25.46
N ASN A 414 17.63 2.87 -26.68
CA ASN A 414 16.94 1.96 -27.57
C ASN A 414 15.42 2.05 -27.45
N GLY A 415 14.83 2.70 -28.45
CA GLY A 415 13.37 2.77 -28.64
C GLY A 415 12.75 1.38 -28.61
N GLY A 416 12.04 1.10 -27.51
CA GLY A 416 11.31 -0.14 -27.31
C GLY A 416 12.20 -1.37 -27.35
N ASP A 417 12.90 -1.67 -26.27
CA ASP A 417 13.46 -3.02 -26.12
C ASP A 417 12.35 -4.03 -26.21
N THR A 418 12.37 -4.82 -27.29
CA THR A 418 11.41 -5.91 -27.52
C THR A 418 12.08 -7.27 -27.34
N THR A 419 13.33 -7.30 -26.91
CA THR A 419 14.10 -8.52 -26.71
C THR A 419 13.91 -9.00 -25.27
N PRO A 420 13.21 -10.10 -25.03
CA PRO A 420 13.08 -10.62 -23.67
C PRO A 420 14.45 -11.07 -23.12
N PRO A 421 14.65 -10.97 -21.80
CA PRO A 421 15.83 -11.56 -21.16
C PRO A 421 16.00 -13.04 -21.49
N ALA A 422 17.22 -13.54 -21.40
CA ALA A 422 17.48 -14.97 -21.44
C ALA A 422 16.75 -15.66 -20.27
N ALA A 423 16.24 -16.87 -20.50
CA ALA A 423 15.60 -17.66 -19.44
C ALA A 423 16.58 -17.87 -18.27
N PRO A 424 16.12 -17.74 -16.99
CA PRO A 424 16.96 -18.09 -15.85
C PRO A 424 17.39 -19.55 -15.93
N GLY A 425 18.67 -19.82 -15.89
CA GLY A 425 19.21 -21.17 -15.93
C GLY A 425 19.52 -21.73 -14.53
N GLY A 426 19.58 -23.05 -14.41
CA GLY A 426 20.10 -23.70 -13.21
C GLY A 426 19.21 -23.50 -11.98
N LEU A 427 17.88 -23.37 -12.15
CA LEU A 427 16.97 -23.32 -11.01
C LEU A 427 17.11 -24.60 -10.20
N THR A 428 17.35 -24.46 -8.89
CA THR A 428 17.52 -25.53 -7.91
C THR A 428 16.81 -25.20 -6.61
N VAL A 429 16.42 -26.24 -5.89
CA VAL A 429 15.98 -26.13 -4.50
C VAL A 429 17.19 -26.16 -3.59
N THR A 430 17.39 -25.12 -2.78
CA THR A 430 18.51 -25.00 -1.84
C THR A 430 18.16 -25.42 -0.42
N GLY A 431 16.86 -25.55 -0.12
CA GLY A 431 16.36 -26.03 1.16
C GLY A 431 14.83 -26.00 1.18
N HIS A 432 14.24 -26.79 2.08
CA HIS A 432 12.80 -26.79 2.33
C HIS A 432 12.51 -27.09 3.80
N THR A 433 11.32 -26.68 4.23
CA THR A 433 10.75 -27.01 5.55
C THR A 433 9.34 -27.55 5.34
N SER A 434 8.60 -27.74 6.41
CA SER A 434 7.18 -28.12 6.33
C SER A 434 6.26 -27.02 5.78
N SER A 435 6.76 -25.76 5.62
CA SER A 435 5.95 -24.61 5.19
C SER A 435 6.65 -23.66 4.22
N SER A 436 7.86 -24.00 3.78
CA SER A 436 8.64 -23.15 2.87
C SER A 436 9.53 -23.94 1.93
N VAL A 437 9.90 -23.32 0.80
CA VAL A 437 10.88 -23.82 -0.17
C VAL A 437 11.78 -22.67 -0.56
N SER A 438 13.09 -22.86 -0.43
CA SER A 438 14.13 -21.92 -0.86
C SER A 438 14.66 -22.33 -2.24
N LEU A 439 14.69 -21.36 -3.15
CA LEU A 439 15.06 -21.51 -4.55
C LEU A 439 16.29 -20.65 -4.86
N SER A 440 17.16 -21.12 -5.75
CA SER A 440 18.20 -20.30 -6.36
C SER A 440 18.37 -20.64 -7.85
N TRP A 441 18.87 -19.68 -8.62
CA TRP A 441 19.09 -19.79 -10.07
C TRP A 441 20.25 -18.92 -10.51
N ASN A 442 20.71 -19.11 -11.75
CA ASN A 442 21.79 -18.30 -12.34
C ASN A 442 21.23 -16.95 -12.82
N THR A 443 22.06 -15.93 -12.77
CA THR A 443 21.74 -14.60 -13.33
C THR A 443 21.40 -14.72 -14.83
N SER A 444 20.27 -14.14 -15.22
CA SER A 444 19.90 -13.98 -16.63
C SER A 444 20.66 -12.82 -17.28
N THR A 445 20.82 -12.89 -18.58
CA THR A 445 21.41 -11.81 -19.39
C THR A 445 20.32 -11.19 -20.28
N ASP A 446 20.51 -9.93 -20.60
CA ASP A 446 19.65 -9.16 -21.49
C ASP A 446 20.48 -8.10 -22.22
N ASN A 447 20.02 -7.60 -23.36
CA ASN A 447 20.70 -6.59 -24.16
C ASN A 447 20.71 -5.19 -23.50
N VAL A 448 19.74 -4.90 -22.62
CA VAL A 448 19.65 -3.65 -21.85
C VAL A 448 19.91 -3.92 -20.38
N GLY A 449 19.31 -4.98 -19.82
CA GLY A 449 19.55 -5.43 -18.46
C GLY A 449 18.32 -6.05 -17.79
N VAL A 450 18.59 -7.04 -16.94
CA VAL A 450 17.56 -7.71 -16.12
C VAL A 450 17.26 -6.87 -14.89
N THR A 451 16.00 -6.55 -14.65
CA THR A 451 15.54 -5.75 -13.49
C THR A 451 15.03 -6.59 -12.35
N GLY A 452 14.66 -7.85 -12.60
CA GLY A 452 14.16 -8.74 -11.56
C GLY A 452 13.70 -10.09 -12.08
N TYR A 453 13.16 -10.89 -11.15
CA TYR A 453 12.64 -12.22 -11.40
C TYR A 453 11.26 -12.39 -10.80
N ARG A 454 10.42 -13.19 -11.46
CA ARG A 454 9.11 -13.61 -10.99
C ARG A 454 9.13 -15.11 -10.77
N ILE A 455 8.72 -15.53 -9.57
CA ILE A 455 8.65 -16.93 -9.17
C ILE A 455 7.22 -17.40 -9.40
N LEU A 456 7.08 -18.51 -10.13
CA LEU A 456 5.80 -19.10 -10.51
C LEU A 456 5.65 -20.49 -9.88
N GLN A 457 4.49 -20.76 -9.30
CA GLN A 457 4.06 -22.10 -8.92
C GLN A 457 3.29 -22.71 -10.09
N VAL A 458 3.71 -23.87 -10.54
CA VAL A 458 3.13 -24.58 -11.68
C VAL A 458 2.19 -25.68 -11.20
N SER A 459 0.96 -25.69 -11.72
CA SER A 459 -0.05 -26.71 -11.48
C SER A 459 -0.71 -27.12 -12.78
N GLY A 460 -0.32 -28.24 -13.35
CA GLY A 460 -0.75 -28.66 -14.69
C GLY A 460 -0.29 -27.65 -15.75
N SER A 461 -1.25 -27.06 -16.48
CA SER A 461 -0.98 -26.02 -17.49
C SER A 461 -1.05 -24.58 -16.95
N THR A 462 -1.30 -24.41 -15.64
CA THR A 462 -1.47 -23.09 -15.03
C THR A 462 -0.23 -22.73 -14.22
N SER A 463 0.30 -21.52 -14.42
CA SER A 463 1.36 -20.92 -13.60
C SER A 463 0.82 -19.74 -12.83
N THR A 464 0.99 -19.75 -11.52
CA THR A 464 0.55 -18.70 -10.61
C THR A 464 1.76 -18.02 -9.98
N GLN A 465 1.82 -16.69 -10.02
CA GLN A 465 2.90 -15.94 -9.39
C GLN A 465 2.81 -16.07 -7.86
N VAL A 466 3.92 -16.48 -7.24
CA VAL A 466 4.06 -16.62 -5.78
C VAL A 466 5.09 -15.67 -5.19
N GLY A 467 5.85 -14.96 -6.02
CA GLY A 467 6.79 -13.95 -5.55
C GLY A 467 7.53 -13.21 -6.66
N THR A 468 8.22 -12.13 -6.25
CA THR A 468 9.16 -11.36 -7.10
C THR A 468 10.39 -11.00 -6.30
N THR A 469 11.54 -10.91 -6.96
CA THR A 469 12.81 -10.52 -6.34
C THR A 469 13.76 -9.89 -7.36
N GLY A 470 14.64 -8.99 -6.92
CA GLY A 470 15.80 -8.53 -7.70
C GLY A 470 17.03 -9.43 -7.56
N SER A 471 16.98 -10.42 -6.68
CA SER A 471 18.08 -11.35 -6.40
C SER A 471 17.91 -12.66 -7.16
N THR A 472 18.94 -13.49 -7.22
CA THR A 472 18.93 -14.82 -7.84
C THR A 472 18.55 -15.93 -6.87
N SER A 473 17.82 -15.59 -5.81
CA SER A 473 17.27 -16.53 -4.83
C SER A 473 15.95 -15.98 -4.26
N PHE A 474 15.07 -16.89 -3.83
CA PHE A 474 13.81 -16.54 -3.19
C PHE A 474 13.34 -17.69 -2.30
N THR A 475 12.67 -17.37 -1.20
CA THR A 475 12.01 -18.37 -0.34
C THR A 475 10.49 -18.20 -0.45
N VAL A 476 9.83 -19.21 -1.01
CA VAL A 476 8.37 -19.32 -1.02
C VAL A 476 7.92 -19.79 0.34
N THR A 477 6.97 -19.10 0.97
CA THR A 477 6.46 -19.40 2.32
C THR A 477 4.94 -19.65 2.29
N GLY A 478 4.37 -20.15 3.40
CA GLY A 478 2.94 -20.40 3.49
C GLY A 478 2.49 -21.67 2.79
N LEU A 479 3.41 -22.57 2.49
CA LEU A 479 3.13 -23.86 1.83
C LEU A 479 2.56 -24.87 2.82
N GLY A 480 1.74 -25.82 2.31
CA GLY A 480 1.27 -26.98 3.07
C GLY A 480 2.40 -27.97 3.29
N ALA A 481 2.38 -28.65 4.46
CA ALA A 481 3.35 -29.70 4.78
C ALA A 481 3.08 -30.98 3.99
N SER A 482 4.12 -31.81 3.79
CA SER A 482 4.07 -33.08 3.05
C SER A 482 3.40 -32.95 1.67
N THR A 483 3.52 -31.79 1.03
CA THR A 483 2.86 -31.44 -0.22
C THR A 483 3.88 -31.19 -1.32
N ALA A 484 3.66 -31.77 -2.50
CA ALA A 484 4.53 -31.56 -3.66
C ALA A 484 4.17 -30.23 -4.36
N TYR A 485 5.20 -29.42 -4.65
CA TYR A 485 5.10 -28.15 -5.37
C TYR A 485 6.10 -28.15 -6.52
N THR A 486 5.68 -27.60 -7.65
CA THR A 486 6.57 -27.37 -8.81
C THR A 486 6.69 -25.87 -9.03
N PHE A 487 7.93 -25.41 -9.25
CA PHE A 487 8.25 -24.01 -9.48
C PHE A 487 9.06 -23.83 -10.76
N ASP A 488 8.86 -22.69 -11.41
CA ASP A 488 9.78 -22.11 -12.39
C ASP A 488 9.94 -20.60 -12.14
N VAL A 489 10.91 -20.00 -12.82
CA VAL A 489 11.25 -18.58 -12.68
C VAL A 489 11.39 -17.95 -14.05
N VAL A 490 10.89 -16.73 -14.21
CA VAL A 490 11.09 -15.89 -15.39
C VAL A 490 11.85 -14.63 -15.02
N ALA A 491 12.69 -14.13 -15.91
CA ALA A 491 13.38 -12.85 -15.77
C ALA A 491 12.57 -11.73 -16.42
N LEU A 492 12.73 -10.52 -15.91
CA LEU A 492 12.07 -9.30 -16.35
C LEU A 492 13.13 -8.24 -16.66
N ASP A 493 12.95 -7.47 -17.71
CA ASP A 493 13.73 -6.27 -18.01
C ASP A 493 13.00 -4.97 -17.64
N ALA A 494 13.62 -3.84 -17.95
CA ALA A 494 13.04 -2.52 -17.70
C ALA A 494 11.93 -2.15 -18.70
N ALA A 495 11.90 -2.79 -19.87
CA ALA A 495 10.87 -2.57 -20.89
C ALA A 495 9.60 -3.40 -20.62
N GLY A 496 9.63 -4.30 -19.63
CA GLY A 496 8.52 -5.18 -19.28
C GLY A 496 8.49 -6.49 -20.09
N ASN A 497 9.53 -6.77 -20.90
CA ASN A 497 9.62 -8.06 -21.55
C ASN A 497 9.88 -9.15 -20.52
N VAL A 498 9.33 -10.34 -20.77
CA VAL A 498 9.41 -11.50 -19.90
C VAL A 498 10.13 -12.61 -20.61
N SER A 499 11.13 -13.21 -19.97
CA SER A 499 11.86 -14.35 -20.53
C SER A 499 10.99 -15.59 -20.68
N GLN A 500 11.48 -16.58 -21.42
CA GLN A 500 10.97 -17.94 -21.28
C GLN A 500 11.22 -18.43 -19.85
N PRO A 501 10.38 -19.37 -19.34
CA PRO A 501 10.60 -19.95 -18.01
C PRO A 501 11.94 -20.69 -17.92
N SER A 502 12.46 -20.77 -16.70
CA SER A 502 13.59 -21.65 -16.35
C SER A 502 13.23 -23.14 -16.53
N ASN A 503 14.18 -24.01 -16.24
CA ASN A 503 13.84 -25.39 -15.91
C ASN A 503 12.88 -25.42 -14.71
N GLN A 504 12.00 -26.44 -14.64
CA GLN A 504 11.14 -26.67 -13.49
C GLN A 504 11.85 -27.49 -12.43
N VAL A 505 11.55 -27.21 -11.17
CA VAL A 505 11.94 -28.04 -10.02
C VAL A 505 10.71 -28.45 -9.25
N THR A 506 10.64 -29.73 -8.89
CA THR A 506 9.58 -30.27 -8.03
C THR A 506 10.19 -30.65 -6.69
N VAL A 507 9.53 -30.25 -5.61
CA VAL A 507 9.96 -30.53 -4.24
C VAL A 507 8.75 -30.85 -3.37
N THR A 508 8.91 -31.80 -2.45
CA THR A 508 7.89 -32.08 -1.44
C THR A 508 8.35 -31.43 -0.13
N THR A 509 7.49 -30.58 0.45
CA THR A 509 7.75 -29.96 1.75
C THR A 509 7.84 -31.06 2.83
N ASP A 510 8.60 -30.77 3.90
CA ASP A 510 8.77 -31.70 5.02
C ASP A 510 7.44 -32.01 5.70
N ALA A 511 7.39 -33.14 6.38
CA ALA A 511 6.33 -33.42 7.33
C ALA A 511 6.35 -32.39 8.47
N PRO A 512 5.20 -32.09 9.10
CA PRO A 512 5.17 -31.22 10.26
C PRO A 512 6.09 -31.73 11.36
N SER A 513 6.92 -30.85 11.92
CA SER A 513 7.80 -31.24 13.02
C SER A 513 6.97 -31.63 14.25
N ALA A 514 7.28 -32.78 14.83
CA ALA A 514 6.66 -33.24 16.08
C ALA A 514 6.87 -32.29 17.28
N THR A 515 7.78 -31.33 17.16
CA THR A 515 8.13 -30.36 18.20
C THR A 515 7.59 -28.95 17.96
N THR A 516 7.12 -28.61 16.74
CA THR A 516 6.61 -27.29 16.43
C THR A 516 5.12 -27.20 16.74
N ASN A 517 4.72 -26.24 17.60
CA ASN A 517 3.32 -25.95 17.85
C ASN A 517 2.71 -25.21 16.64
N LEU A 518 1.88 -25.90 15.87
CA LEU A 518 1.23 -25.42 14.65
C LEU A 518 0.10 -24.39 14.94
N ALA A 519 -0.41 -24.37 16.18
CA ALA A 519 -1.52 -23.51 16.61
C ALA A 519 -1.06 -22.18 17.20
N LEU A 520 0.23 -22.00 17.50
CA LEU A 520 0.75 -20.78 18.14
C LEU A 520 0.45 -19.54 17.30
N HIS A 521 -0.20 -18.55 17.91
CA HIS A 521 -0.66 -17.28 17.30
C HIS A 521 -1.59 -17.46 16.09
N ARG A 522 -2.28 -18.59 15.98
CA ARG A 522 -3.24 -18.85 14.92
C ARG A 522 -4.64 -18.35 15.29
N PRO A 523 -5.43 -17.90 14.29
CA PRO A 523 -6.80 -17.48 14.51
C PRO A 523 -7.65 -18.60 15.12
N THR A 524 -8.52 -18.22 16.06
CA THR A 524 -9.44 -19.13 16.73
C THR A 524 -10.89 -18.69 16.53
N SER A 525 -11.81 -19.62 16.73
CA SER A 525 -13.25 -19.38 16.84
C SER A 525 -13.83 -20.27 17.94
N GLU A 526 -14.99 -19.91 18.47
CA GLU A 526 -15.57 -20.54 19.65
C GLU A 526 -17.10 -20.53 19.63
N SER A 527 -17.71 -21.40 20.42
CA SER A 527 -19.17 -21.40 20.63
C SER A 527 -19.63 -20.24 21.52
N SER A 528 -18.84 -19.91 22.53
CA SER A 528 -19.08 -18.82 23.47
C SER A 528 -17.84 -18.54 24.32
N HIS A 529 -17.79 -17.38 24.95
CA HIS A 529 -16.87 -17.12 26.07
C HIS A 529 -17.55 -16.33 27.17
N THR A 530 -16.94 -16.30 28.34
CA THR A 530 -17.37 -15.46 29.46
C THR A 530 -16.36 -14.33 29.68
N GLN A 531 -16.85 -13.12 29.92
CA GLN A 531 -16.04 -11.94 30.21
C GLN A 531 -14.94 -11.69 29.15
N VAL A 532 -13.67 -11.66 29.59
CA VAL A 532 -12.48 -11.42 28.76
C VAL A 532 -11.78 -12.73 28.31
N TYR A 533 -12.33 -13.90 28.64
CA TYR A 533 -11.71 -15.20 28.45
C TYR A 533 -12.02 -15.77 27.05
N ALA A 534 -11.67 -15.01 26.01
CA ALA A 534 -11.92 -15.37 24.62
C ALA A 534 -10.96 -16.45 24.10
N SER A 535 -11.34 -17.14 23.01
CA SER A 535 -10.57 -18.25 22.43
C SER A 535 -9.17 -17.86 21.96
N ALA A 536 -8.91 -16.59 21.64
CA ALA A 536 -7.57 -16.12 21.26
C ALA A 536 -6.52 -16.38 22.35
N ASN A 537 -6.92 -16.39 23.61
CA ASN A 537 -6.05 -16.69 24.75
C ASN A 537 -5.53 -18.15 24.75
N ALA A 538 -6.14 -19.04 23.97
CA ALA A 538 -5.72 -20.44 23.93
C ALA A 538 -4.61 -20.72 22.88
N THR A 539 -4.16 -19.70 22.15
CA THR A 539 -3.08 -19.82 21.15
C THR A 539 -2.06 -18.69 21.23
N ASP A 540 -2.06 -17.91 22.32
CA ASP A 540 -1.20 -16.73 22.50
C ASP A 540 0.21 -17.08 23.03
N GLY A 541 0.43 -18.28 23.50
CA GLY A 541 1.70 -18.75 24.05
C GLY A 541 1.87 -18.47 25.55
N ASP A 542 0.85 -17.93 26.22
CA ASP A 542 0.86 -17.62 27.64
C ASP A 542 -0.08 -18.56 28.41
N THR A 543 0.47 -19.53 29.12
CA THR A 543 -0.30 -20.46 29.98
C THR A 543 -1.02 -19.76 31.14
N GLY A 544 -0.77 -18.47 31.42
CA GLY A 544 -1.46 -17.67 32.43
C GLY A 544 -2.80 -17.12 31.95
N THR A 545 -3.01 -16.99 30.66
CA THR A 545 -4.28 -16.61 30.02
C THR A 545 -5.08 -17.87 29.64
N TYR A 546 -6.40 -17.75 29.41
CA TYR A 546 -7.19 -18.91 29.04
C TYR A 546 -8.51 -18.52 28.37
N TRP A 547 -9.05 -19.45 27.60
CA TRP A 547 -10.44 -19.44 27.15
C TRP A 547 -11.33 -20.12 28.18
N GLU A 548 -12.50 -19.52 28.46
CA GLU A 548 -13.56 -20.10 29.27
C GLU A 548 -14.92 -19.89 28.56
N SER A 549 -15.61 -20.98 28.31
CA SER A 549 -16.93 -20.93 27.69
C SER A 549 -18.01 -20.40 28.65
N ALA A 550 -19.22 -20.15 28.13
CA ALA A 550 -20.37 -19.85 28.97
C ALA A 550 -20.67 -20.97 29.96
N ASN A 551 -20.98 -20.60 31.21
CA ASN A 551 -21.24 -21.54 32.28
C ASN A 551 -22.57 -22.31 32.04
N ASN A 552 -22.57 -23.60 32.42
CA ASN A 552 -23.73 -24.51 32.34
C ASN A 552 -24.33 -24.68 30.93
N ALA A 553 -23.54 -24.46 29.89
CA ALA A 553 -24.00 -24.46 28.50
C ALA A 553 -23.33 -25.56 27.64
N PHE A 554 -23.00 -26.71 28.22
CA PHE A 554 -22.41 -27.82 27.47
C PHE A 554 -23.37 -28.42 26.43
N PRO A 555 -22.86 -28.94 25.25
CA PRO A 555 -21.46 -28.95 24.86
C PRO A 555 -20.97 -27.57 24.35
N GLN A 556 -19.70 -27.27 24.56
CA GLN A 556 -19.03 -26.06 24.08
C GLN A 556 -17.84 -26.44 23.21
N TRP A 557 -17.44 -25.56 22.30
CA TRP A 557 -16.33 -25.84 21.42
C TRP A 557 -15.41 -24.62 21.21
N ILE A 558 -14.14 -24.93 20.95
CA ILE A 558 -13.10 -24.02 20.48
C ILE A 558 -12.42 -24.63 19.26
N GLN A 559 -12.11 -23.82 18.24
CA GLN A 559 -11.50 -24.24 16.98
C GLN A 559 -10.33 -23.33 16.65
N VAL A 560 -9.24 -23.93 16.15
CA VAL A 560 -8.08 -23.20 15.61
C VAL A 560 -8.02 -23.39 14.09
N ASP A 561 -7.67 -22.32 13.35
CA ASP A 561 -7.34 -22.35 11.92
C ASP A 561 -5.81 -22.41 11.76
N LEU A 562 -5.26 -23.52 11.34
CA LEU A 562 -3.83 -23.71 11.10
C LEU A 562 -3.29 -22.97 9.88
N GLY A 563 -4.18 -22.30 9.11
CA GLY A 563 -3.83 -21.52 7.91
C GLY A 563 -3.81 -22.35 6.62
N ALA A 564 -3.37 -23.58 6.67
CA ALA A 564 -3.37 -24.55 5.56
C ALA A 564 -3.64 -25.96 6.07
N ALA A 565 -4.09 -26.86 5.16
CA ALA A 565 -4.22 -28.27 5.49
C ALA A 565 -2.83 -28.84 5.81
N THR A 566 -2.66 -29.37 7.02
CA THR A 566 -1.39 -29.91 7.51
C THR A 566 -1.60 -31.21 8.29
N GLY A 567 -0.59 -32.05 8.33
CA GLY A 567 -0.66 -33.33 9.05
C GLY A 567 -0.63 -33.11 10.58
N VAL A 568 -1.71 -33.42 11.25
CA VAL A 568 -1.86 -33.37 12.72
C VAL A 568 -1.82 -34.76 13.30
N ARG A 569 -1.06 -34.95 14.36
CA ARG A 569 -0.93 -36.22 15.05
C ARG A 569 -1.20 -36.10 16.55
N ARG A 570 -0.84 -35.00 17.19
CA ARG A 570 -0.90 -34.82 18.64
C ARG A 570 -1.40 -33.42 18.98
N ILE A 571 -2.23 -33.36 20.01
CA ILE A 571 -2.74 -32.12 20.61
C ILE A 571 -2.32 -32.12 22.08
N VAL A 572 -1.81 -30.98 22.55
CA VAL A 572 -1.51 -30.80 23.97
C VAL A 572 -2.32 -29.61 24.46
N LEU A 573 -3.06 -29.84 25.53
CA LEU A 573 -3.91 -28.84 26.17
C LEU A 573 -3.35 -28.52 27.54
N ASN A 574 -3.36 -27.22 27.88
CA ASN A 574 -2.98 -26.76 29.20
C ASN A 574 -4.16 -26.05 29.89
N LEU A 575 -4.15 -26.06 31.20
CA LEU A 575 -4.84 -25.10 32.06
C LEU A 575 -3.79 -24.24 32.79
N PRO A 576 -4.15 -23.04 33.32
CA PRO A 576 -3.22 -22.24 34.07
C PRO A 576 -2.47 -23.02 35.15
N PRO A 577 -1.15 -22.80 35.33
CA PRO A 577 -0.31 -23.63 36.18
C PRO A 577 -0.53 -23.45 37.69
N ALA A 578 -1.41 -22.51 38.08
CA ALA A 578 -1.67 -22.23 39.50
C ALA A 578 -2.39 -23.39 40.19
N THR A 579 -1.99 -23.70 41.41
CA THR A 579 -2.61 -24.76 42.25
C THR A 579 -4.08 -24.50 42.58
N ALA A 580 -4.52 -23.22 42.50
CA ALA A 580 -5.93 -22.82 42.62
C ALA A 580 -6.85 -23.50 41.57
N TRP A 581 -6.29 -23.99 40.47
CA TRP A 581 -7.02 -24.67 39.41
C TRP A 581 -7.30 -26.12 39.71
N SER A 582 -7.18 -26.61 40.89
CA SER A 582 -7.42 -27.96 41.40
C SER A 582 -7.62 -29.03 40.29
N THR A 583 -7.25 -30.24 40.57
CA THR A 583 -7.39 -31.38 39.63
C THR A 583 -8.83 -31.49 39.11
N ARG A 584 -8.98 -31.51 37.77
CA ARG A 584 -10.28 -31.63 37.09
C ARG A 584 -10.19 -32.46 35.82
N THR A 585 -11.31 -33.05 35.45
CA THR A 585 -11.42 -33.82 34.21
C THR A 585 -12.43 -33.17 33.29
N GLN A 586 -12.02 -32.86 32.07
CA GLN A 586 -12.89 -32.42 30.99
C GLN A 586 -13.15 -33.56 30.01
N THR A 587 -14.39 -33.76 29.59
CA THR A 587 -14.75 -34.73 28.54
C THR A 587 -14.64 -34.01 27.20
N ILE A 588 -13.64 -34.42 26.40
CA ILE A 588 -13.24 -33.73 25.17
C ILE A 588 -13.27 -34.70 23.99
N SER A 589 -13.85 -34.29 22.87
CA SER A 589 -13.69 -34.90 21.54
C SER A 589 -12.96 -33.95 20.59
N VAL A 590 -12.30 -34.53 19.57
CA VAL A 590 -11.58 -33.74 18.54
C VAL A 590 -12.25 -33.96 17.20
N GLN A 591 -12.51 -32.86 16.49
CA GLN A 591 -12.96 -32.85 15.10
C GLN A 591 -11.96 -32.05 14.25
N GLY A 592 -11.95 -32.31 12.95
CA GLY A 592 -11.11 -31.55 12.01
C GLY A 592 -11.60 -31.63 10.58
N GLY A 593 -11.21 -30.65 9.78
CA GLY A 593 -11.59 -30.56 8.38
C GLY A 593 -10.72 -29.57 7.59
N THR A 594 -10.92 -29.53 6.29
CA THR A 594 -10.27 -28.55 5.40
C THR A 594 -11.03 -27.23 5.31
N ASP A 595 -12.31 -27.24 5.65
CA ASP A 595 -13.22 -26.10 5.65
C ASP A 595 -13.73 -25.82 7.07
N ALA A 596 -13.96 -24.55 7.40
CA ALA A 596 -14.34 -24.11 8.74
C ALA A 596 -15.67 -24.71 9.26
N GLY A 597 -16.59 -25.03 8.35
CA GLY A 597 -17.93 -25.54 8.65
C GLY A 597 -18.07 -27.07 8.57
N THR A 598 -17.13 -27.78 7.93
CA THR A 598 -17.18 -29.23 7.77
C THR A 598 -16.13 -29.87 8.67
N SER A 599 -16.57 -30.69 9.64
CA SER A 599 -15.63 -31.39 10.54
C SER A 599 -15.96 -32.87 10.63
N THR A 600 -14.93 -33.69 10.50
CA THR A 600 -14.97 -35.14 10.74
C THR A 600 -14.46 -35.43 12.15
N GLN A 601 -15.00 -36.39 12.83
CA GLN A 601 -14.51 -36.79 14.13
C GLN A 601 -13.13 -37.48 13.99
N LEU A 602 -12.12 -36.88 14.62
CA LEU A 602 -10.74 -37.38 14.66
C LEU A 602 -10.46 -38.19 15.90
N LEU A 603 -11.08 -37.84 17.03
CA LEU A 603 -10.96 -38.53 18.29
C LEU A 603 -12.31 -38.50 19.02
N ALA A 604 -12.76 -39.67 19.49
CA ALA A 604 -14.01 -39.80 20.25
C ALA A 604 -13.90 -39.08 21.60
N ALA A 605 -15.05 -38.71 22.17
CA ALA A 605 -15.12 -38.10 23.49
C ALA A 605 -14.54 -39.01 24.58
N ALA A 606 -13.60 -38.48 25.34
CA ALA A 606 -12.96 -39.16 26.47
C ALA A 606 -12.66 -38.14 27.59
N GLY A 607 -12.51 -38.64 28.82
CA GLY A 607 -12.11 -37.82 29.97
C GLY A 607 -10.61 -37.54 29.95
N TYR A 608 -10.22 -36.28 29.99
CA TYR A 608 -8.83 -35.82 30.09
C TYR A 608 -8.66 -35.08 31.41
N THR A 609 -7.74 -35.57 32.24
CA THR A 609 -7.49 -35.03 33.58
C THR A 609 -6.34 -34.02 33.53
N PHE A 610 -6.58 -32.86 34.07
CA PHE A 610 -5.62 -31.79 34.30
C PHE A 610 -5.31 -31.78 35.80
N ASP A 611 -4.04 -31.97 36.13
CA ASP A 611 -3.56 -32.05 37.51
C ASP A 611 -2.45 -31.00 37.73
N PRO A 612 -2.63 -30.04 38.64
CA PRO A 612 -1.61 -29.04 38.96
C PRO A 612 -0.27 -29.65 39.38
N ALA A 613 -0.29 -30.83 40.01
CA ALA A 613 0.95 -31.52 40.41
C ALA A 613 1.78 -32.02 39.22
N THR A 614 1.16 -32.17 38.05
CA THR A 614 1.82 -32.59 36.79
C THR A 614 1.80 -31.48 35.72
N GLY A 615 1.57 -30.22 36.13
CA GLY A 615 1.63 -29.05 35.25
C GLY A 615 0.33 -28.76 34.50
N ASN A 616 -0.81 -29.27 34.93
CA ASN A 616 -2.13 -29.03 34.34
C ASN A 616 -2.18 -29.28 32.81
N THR A 617 -1.54 -30.35 32.35
CA THR A 617 -1.38 -30.68 30.94
C THR A 617 -2.09 -32.00 30.59
N ALA A 618 -2.80 -32.01 29.48
CA ALA A 618 -3.40 -33.20 28.90
C ALA A 618 -2.96 -33.39 27.44
N THR A 619 -2.59 -34.61 27.07
CA THR A 619 -2.17 -34.94 25.70
C THR A 619 -3.20 -35.82 25.01
N LEU A 620 -3.66 -35.42 23.85
CA LEU A 620 -4.58 -36.11 22.96
C LEU A 620 -3.82 -36.59 21.74
N THR A 621 -3.72 -37.89 21.53
CA THR A 621 -3.01 -38.47 20.39
C THR A 621 -4.02 -39.08 19.40
N LEU A 622 -3.98 -38.62 18.16
CA LEU A 622 -4.84 -39.14 17.09
C LEU A 622 -4.38 -40.55 16.69
N PRO A 623 -5.31 -41.45 16.25
CA PRO A 623 -4.97 -42.81 15.81
C PRO A 623 -3.97 -42.84 14.63
N SER A 624 -4.04 -41.86 13.74
CA SER A 624 -3.11 -41.66 12.62
C SER A 624 -2.89 -40.17 12.40
N THR A 625 -1.86 -39.80 11.63
CA THR A 625 -1.70 -38.43 11.14
C THR A 625 -2.83 -38.11 10.17
N VAL A 626 -3.53 -36.99 10.39
CA VAL A 626 -4.67 -36.56 9.57
C VAL A 626 -4.39 -35.17 9.00
N SER A 627 -4.57 -35.02 7.70
CA SER A 627 -4.40 -33.71 7.05
C SER A 627 -5.66 -32.87 7.24
N VAL A 628 -5.55 -31.80 8.02
CA VAL A 628 -6.64 -30.84 8.34
C VAL A 628 -6.12 -29.41 8.43
N ARG A 629 -6.96 -28.45 8.09
CA ARG A 629 -6.71 -27.02 8.32
C ARG A 629 -7.34 -26.54 9.62
N TYR A 630 -8.54 -27.02 9.92
CA TYR A 630 -9.27 -26.65 11.14
C TYR A 630 -9.25 -27.79 12.12
N VAL A 631 -8.91 -27.49 13.38
CA VAL A 631 -8.95 -28.43 14.49
C VAL A 631 -9.89 -27.90 15.56
N ARG A 632 -10.94 -28.63 15.89
CA ARG A 632 -11.95 -28.27 16.87
C ARG A 632 -11.92 -29.24 18.06
N LEU A 633 -11.94 -28.66 19.25
CA LEU A 633 -12.24 -29.35 20.49
C LEU A 633 -13.70 -29.15 20.84
N THR A 634 -14.43 -30.21 21.13
CA THR A 634 -15.76 -30.09 21.72
C THR A 634 -15.71 -30.68 23.14
N ILE A 635 -16.03 -29.82 24.11
CA ILE A 635 -16.04 -30.14 25.54
C ILE A 635 -17.48 -30.35 25.97
N SER A 636 -17.80 -31.54 26.43
CA SER A 636 -19.16 -31.93 26.81
C SER A 636 -19.39 -31.99 28.33
N ALA A 637 -18.35 -32.00 29.14
CA ALA A 637 -18.41 -31.93 30.59
C ALA A 637 -17.07 -31.47 31.19
N ASN A 638 -17.15 -30.89 32.39
CA ASN A 638 -16.00 -30.53 33.23
C ASN A 638 -16.45 -30.71 34.69
N ASN A 639 -15.79 -31.59 35.44
CA ASN A 639 -16.17 -31.88 36.82
C ASN A 639 -15.64 -30.89 37.86
N GLY A 640 -14.71 -30.03 37.48
CA GLY A 640 -14.11 -29.01 38.36
C GLY A 640 -14.70 -27.60 38.17
N TRP A 641 -15.41 -27.34 37.05
CA TRP A 641 -15.98 -26.04 36.72
C TRP A 641 -17.14 -26.20 35.72
N PRO A 642 -18.19 -25.37 35.77
CA PRO A 642 -19.34 -25.53 34.88
C PRO A 642 -19.12 -25.00 33.43
N ALA A 643 -17.88 -24.87 32.97
CA ALA A 643 -17.51 -24.40 31.64
C ALA A 643 -16.38 -25.22 31.02
N GLY A 644 -16.23 -25.19 29.72
CA GLY A 644 -15.04 -25.61 29.00
C GLY A 644 -13.90 -24.62 29.22
N GLN A 645 -12.71 -25.08 29.50
CA GLN A 645 -11.54 -24.26 29.83
C GLN A 645 -10.28 -24.77 29.13
N VAL A 646 -9.51 -23.87 28.48
CA VAL A 646 -8.22 -24.18 27.85
C VAL A 646 -7.33 -22.94 27.92
N SER A 647 -6.13 -23.03 28.51
CA SER A 647 -5.14 -21.95 28.49
C SER A 647 -4.25 -22.03 27.26
N GLU A 648 -3.81 -23.22 26.88
CA GLU A 648 -3.08 -23.43 25.63
C GLU A 648 -3.65 -24.61 24.85
N PHE A 649 -3.92 -24.38 23.58
CA PHE A 649 -4.35 -25.36 22.59
C PHE A 649 -3.23 -25.53 21.57
N GLN A 650 -2.32 -26.46 21.88
CA GLN A 650 -1.15 -26.72 21.05
C GLN A 650 -1.43 -27.89 20.11
N VAL A 651 -1.01 -27.75 18.85
CA VAL A 651 -1.19 -28.77 17.80
C VAL A 651 0.16 -29.12 17.21
N PHE A 652 0.45 -30.42 17.10
CA PHE A 652 1.72 -30.93 16.62
C PHE A 652 1.53 -31.89 15.45
N GLY A 653 2.51 -31.94 14.57
CA GLY A 653 2.63 -32.90 13.50
C GLY A 653 3.03 -34.32 13.99
N ALA A 654 3.46 -35.13 13.04
CA ALA A 654 3.98 -36.48 13.32
C ALA A 654 5.44 -36.44 13.80
#